data_4c1d3477586c040528bc1edd71776eea
#
_entry.id   4c1d3477586c040528bc1edd71776eea
#
_cell.length_a   1.000
_cell.length_b   1.000
_cell.length_c   1.000
_cell.angle_alpha   90.00
_cell.angle_beta   90.00
_cell.angle_gamma   90.00
#
_symmetry.space_group_name_H-M   'P 1'
#
loop_
_entity.id
_entity.type
_entity.pdbx_description
1 polymer ?
#
loop_
_entity_poly.entity_id
_entity_poly.type
_entity_poly.pdbx_seq_one_letter_code
_entity_poly.pdbx_strand_id
1 'polypeptide(L)'
;MPIPHGRRRVVIDRVYPEIDCGSFPVKRVAGDLVTVEADAFADGHDAVRIVLRYRRSGGKWREREMAALGNDRYRAAFEVEKPGRYEYTVCGWIDHFRTWKDGIAKKHAAGVETDVDLLIGADLVAAAAERAGAKRDGERLRTFESVLRDGTKLHGERTKAATSDELTELMDATPDRSLQSDYVRTLRIQADRERAAFSTWYEVFPRSTSPEPGEHGTFADLMNRLEYIASLGFDIVYLPPIHPIGHTKRKGKNNALQAGPNDPGSPWAIGSEEGGHTAIHPELGTLDEFRKLVSAAKTFDMEIALDIAFQCSPDHPWVREHPQWFVMRPDGTVQFAENPPKKYEDIYPINFETEDWEALWNELKGVFEHWIDAGVRVFRVDNPHTKAYGFWQWLIDDLVGRYPDLIFLAEAFTRPRRMYGLAKLGFTQSYTYFTWRNDPRDMRDYLTELTTTEVAEYFRPNFWPNTPDILHEDLQSGGTPAFMARYVLAATLSSNIGIYGPAFEQVENTPREPGSEEYLNSEKYEVRYWELHQTGDLTDFISAVNGARRDNPALHRNRNLRFHAVDNPNLLCYSKASDDGTNVIFVVVNMDYHATQSGWVEFSPAAVGRPHVTPFTVRDLLTGGSYSWDAYWNYVELDPTASPVHLFRLEG
;
A
#
# COMPACT_ATOMS: atom_id res chain seq x y z
N MET A 1 -16.02 -1.95 35.50
CA MET A 1 -15.52 -0.77 34.77
C MET A 1 -15.53 0.41 35.72
N PRO A 2 -14.52 1.30 35.75
CA PRO A 2 -14.61 2.54 36.51
C PRO A 2 -15.77 3.37 35.97
N ILE A 3 -16.55 3.97 36.84
CA ILE A 3 -17.64 4.87 36.47
C ILE A 3 -17.03 6.08 35.77
N PRO A 4 -17.46 6.41 34.53
CA PRO A 4 -16.95 7.60 33.84
C PRO A 4 -17.34 8.85 34.62
N HIS A 5 -16.60 9.96 34.43
CA HIS A 5 -16.90 11.22 35.07
C HIS A 5 -18.32 11.69 34.69
N GLY A 6 -19.28 11.64 35.61
CA GLY A 6 -20.71 11.76 35.33
C GLY A 6 -21.20 13.09 34.75
N ARG A 7 -20.31 14.12 34.65
CA ARG A 7 -20.62 15.40 34.02
C ARG A 7 -20.16 15.49 32.56
N ARG A 8 -19.38 14.53 32.07
CA ARG A 8 -18.97 14.50 30.67
C ARG A 8 -20.12 13.93 29.86
N ARG A 9 -20.70 14.74 29.00
CA ARG A 9 -21.93 14.43 28.26
C ARG A 9 -21.70 14.00 26.83
N VAL A 10 -20.54 14.35 26.24
CA VAL A 10 -20.23 13.96 24.86
C VAL A 10 -19.74 12.53 24.82
N VAL A 11 -20.35 11.73 23.97
CA VAL A 11 -19.95 10.37 23.62
C VAL A 11 -19.26 10.40 22.28
N ILE A 12 -18.07 9.82 22.17
CA ILE A 12 -17.38 9.58 20.91
C ILE A 12 -17.43 8.07 20.71
N ASP A 13 -18.37 7.62 19.86
CA ASP A 13 -18.71 6.22 19.72
C ASP A 13 -17.73 5.49 18.77
N ARG A 14 -17.38 6.15 17.68
CA ARG A 14 -16.51 5.58 16.65
C ARG A 14 -15.58 6.64 16.06
N VAL A 15 -14.36 6.21 15.73
CA VAL A 15 -13.40 6.98 14.94
C VAL A 15 -12.91 6.11 13.79
N TYR A 16 -12.90 6.66 12.58
CA TYR A 16 -12.45 5.96 11.38
C TYR A 16 -11.37 6.81 10.67
N PRO A 17 -10.32 6.17 10.08
CA PRO A 17 -10.05 4.72 10.05
C PRO A 17 -9.51 4.18 11.37
N GLU A 18 -9.86 2.95 11.73
CA GLU A 18 -9.36 2.24 12.91
C GLU A 18 -9.25 0.75 12.60
N ILE A 19 -8.09 0.14 12.85
CA ILE A 19 -7.83 -1.27 12.53
C ILE A 19 -7.77 -2.07 13.83
N ASP A 20 -8.59 -3.13 13.92
CA ASP A 20 -8.67 -4.05 15.06
C ASP A 20 -8.66 -3.29 16.41
N CYS A 21 -9.59 -2.38 16.57
CA CYS A 21 -9.70 -1.54 17.77
C CYS A 21 -8.40 -0.76 18.11
N GLY A 22 -7.72 -0.22 17.09
CA GLY A 22 -6.51 0.57 17.24
C GLY A 22 -5.24 -0.24 17.51
N SER A 23 -5.32 -1.57 17.41
CA SER A 23 -4.17 -2.46 17.65
C SER A 23 -3.07 -2.27 16.61
N PHE A 24 -3.45 -1.96 15.36
CA PHE A 24 -2.52 -1.79 14.24
C PHE A 24 -2.62 -0.39 13.61
N PRO A 25 -1.53 0.11 13.02
CA PRO A 25 -1.54 1.38 12.32
C PRO A 25 -2.23 1.27 10.96
N VAL A 26 -2.91 2.34 10.53
CA VAL A 26 -3.27 2.51 9.13
C VAL A 26 -2.05 2.91 8.31
N LYS A 27 -2.02 2.57 7.03
CA LYS A 27 -0.91 2.90 6.12
C LYS A 27 -1.24 4.09 5.24
N ARG A 28 -0.29 5.00 5.14
CA ARG A 28 -0.32 6.17 4.24
C ARG A 28 1.08 6.35 3.63
N VAL A 29 1.17 7.23 2.65
CA VAL A 29 2.47 7.73 2.18
C VAL A 29 2.62 9.20 2.48
N ALA A 30 3.85 9.68 2.51
CA ALA A 30 4.14 11.11 2.67
C ALA A 30 3.41 11.91 1.59
N GLY A 31 2.75 13.01 1.98
CA GLY A 31 1.87 13.81 1.13
C GLY A 31 0.40 13.37 1.15
N ASP A 32 0.05 12.22 1.74
CA ASP A 32 -1.36 11.81 1.82
C ASP A 32 -2.15 12.69 2.78
N LEU A 33 -3.36 13.05 2.36
CA LEU A 33 -4.36 13.67 3.21
C LEU A 33 -5.13 12.57 3.96
N VAL A 34 -4.96 12.51 5.26
CA VAL A 34 -5.66 11.55 6.14
C VAL A 34 -6.99 12.12 6.53
N THR A 35 -8.06 11.61 5.95
CA THR A 35 -9.43 11.95 6.35
C THR A 35 -9.82 11.11 7.55
N VAL A 36 -10.26 11.81 8.62
CA VAL A 36 -10.76 11.17 9.86
C VAL A 36 -12.23 11.51 10.01
N GLU A 37 -13.05 10.50 10.23
CA GLU A 37 -14.46 10.63 10.58
C GLU A 37 -14.70 10.16 12.01
N ALA A 38 -15.68 10.76 12.68
CA ALA A 38 -16.10 10.36 14.00
C ALA A 38 -17.62 10.39 14.11
N ASP A 39 -18.20 9.39 14.75
CA ASP A 39 -19.57 9.40 15.20
C ASP A 39 -19.57 9.89 16.66
N ALA A 40 -20.17 11.06 16.91
CA ALA A 40 -20.15 11.69 18.22
C ALA A 40 -21.42 12.47 18.50
N PHE A 41 -21.95 12.34 19.72
CA PHE A 41 -23.23 12.94 20.12
C PHE A 41 -23.26 13.27 21.62
N ALA A 42 -24.27 13.99 22.03
CA ALA A 42 -24.56 14.26 23.43
C ALA A 42 -26.07 14.13 23.70
N ASP A 43 -26.42 14.05 24.98
CA ASP A 43 -27.80 14.18 25.41
C ASP A 43 -28.29 15.63 25.22
N GLY A 44 -29.62 15.81 25.06
CA GLY A 44 -30.25 17.12 24.93
C GLY A 44 -30.08 17.75 23.55
N HIS A 45 -30.05 19.09 23.51
CA HIS A 45 -30.03 19.89 22.29
C HIS A 45 -28.85 20.87 22.23
N ASP A 46 -27.88 20.69 23.09
CA ASP A 46 -26.69 21.55 23.17
C ASP A 46 -25.80 21.35 21.96
N ALA A 47 -25.15 22.42 21.53
CA ALA A 47 -24.14 22.38 20.49
C ALA A 47 -22.93 21.55 20.96
N VAL A 48 -22.54 20.59 20.14
CA VAL A 48 -21.36 19.75 20.39
C VAL A 48 -20.21 20.24 19.51
N ARG A 49 -19.04 20.40 20.10
CA ARG A 49 -17.80 20.71 19.37
C ARG A 49 -16.90 19.48 19.37
N ILE A 50 -16.54 19.02 18.17
CA ILE A 50 -15.70 17.85 17.97
C ILE A 50 -14.40 18.29 17.30
N VAL A 51 -13.27 17.80 17.85
CA VAL A 51 -11.93 18.21 17.44
C VAL A 51 -11.06 16.98 17.19
N LEU A 52 -10.46 16.93 16.00
CA LEU A 52 -9.40 16.01 15.66
C LEU A 52 -8.08 16.52 16.26
N ARG A 53 -7.39 15.65 17.00
CA ARG A 53 -6.04 15.86 17.49
C ARG A 53 -5.09 14.94 16.75
N TYR A 54 -3.98 15.47 16.26
CA TYR A 54 -2.99 14.69 15.53
C TYR A 54 -1.57 15.21 15.77
N ARG A 55 -0.60 14.32 15.58
CA ARG A 55 0.83 14.68 15.70
C ARG A 55 1.71 13.66 14.98
N ARG A 56 2.93 14.01 14.63
CA ARG A 56 4.00 13.05 14.44
C ARG A 56 4.36 12.45 15.81
N SER A 57 4.61 11.15 15.90
CA SER A 57 4.90 10.47 17.17
C SER A 57 6.05 11.16 17.92
N GLY A 58 5.83 11.42 19.21
CA GLY A 58 6.73 12.20 20.05
C GLY A 58 6.67 13.72 19.87
N GLY A 59 5.91 14.22 18.90
CA GLY A 59 5.73 15.66 18.65
C GLY A 59 4.61 16.30 19.46
N LYS A 60 4.43 17.60 19.27
CA LYS A 60 3.31 18.35 19.89
C LYS A 60 2.00 18.03 19.15
N TRP A 61 0.91 17.90 19.92
CA TRP A 61 -0.43 17.78 19.37
C TRP A 61 -0.83 19.05 18.62
N ARG A 62 -1.36 18.85 17.39
CA ARG A 62 -2.08 19.85 16.61
C ARG A 62 -3.56 19.51 16.66
N GLU A 63 -4.41 20.50 16.48
CA GLU A 63 -5.85 20.34 16.55
C GLU A 63 -6.52 20.92 15.31
N ARG A 64 -7.64 20.30 14.92
CA ARG A 64 -8.51 20.77 13.84
C ARG A 64 -9.95 20.47 14.21
N GLU A 65 -10.81 21.50 14.17
CA GLU A 65 -12.24 21.30 14.36
C GLU A 65 -12.81 20.44 13.24
N MET A 66 -13.69 19.51 13.59
CA MET A 66 -14.32 18.61 12.64
C MET A 66 -15.63 19.19 12.16
N ALA A 67 -15.85 19.19 10.84
CA ALA A 67 -17.10 19.64 10.22
C ALA A 67 -18.20 18.58 10.40
N ALA A 68 -19.39 19.02 10.79
CA ALA A 68 -20.56 18.16 10.88
C ALA A 68 -21.06 17.76 9.47
N LEU A 69 -21.31 16.47 9.27
CA LEU A 69 -21.87 15.91 8.03
C LEU A 69 -23.37 15.61 8.16
N GLY A 70 -23.97 15.88 9.32
CA GLY A 70 -25.31 15.44 9.69
C GLY A 70 -25.33 14.07 10.33
N ASN A 71 -26.43 13.73 11.01
CA ASN A 71 -26.61 12.45 11.68
C ASN A 71 -25.45 12.07 12.63
N ASP A 72 -25.02 13.05 13.45
CA ASP A 72 -23.96 12.91 14.46
C ASP A 72 -22.58 12.48 13.91
N ARG A 73 -22.37 12.59 12.60
CA ARG A 73 -21.09 12.31 11.95
C ARG A 73 -20.31 13.59 11.70
N TYR A 74 -19.03 13.53 11.98
CA TYR A 74 -18.07 14.64 11.85
C TYR A 74 -16.85 14.20 11.02
N ARG A 75 -16.23 15.15 10.32
CA ARG A 75 -15.06 14.91 9.47
C ARG A 75 -14.04 16.02 9.59
N ALA A 76 -12.77 15.66 9.67
CA ALA A 76 -11.64 16.55 9.42
C ALA A 76 -10.53 15.76 8.71
N ALA A 77 -9.53 16.47 8.20
CA ALA A 77 -8.38 15.85 7.56
C ALA A 77 -7.09 16.56 7.94
N PHE A 78 -5.97 15.83 7.87
CA PHE A 78 -4.62 16.38 8.05
C PHE A 78 -3.64 15.65 7.11
N GLU A 79 -2.57 16.32 6.76
CA GLU A 79 -1.52 15.78 5.90
C GLU A 79 -0.43 15.09 6.70
N VAL A 80 0.06 13.94 6.22
CA VAL A 80 1.27 13.27 6.70
C VAL A 80 2.45 13.73 5.86
N GLU A 81 3.15 14.77 6.31
CA GLU A 81 4.15 15.53 5.53
C GLU A 81 5.41 14.73 5.18
N LYS A 82 5.78 13.75 5.99
CA LYS A 82 7.06 12.99 5.88
C LYS A 82 6.86 11.53 6.27
N PRO A 83 7.71 10.63 5.78
CA PRO A 83 7.74 9.25 6.25
C PRO A 83 7.97 9.18 7.78
N GLY A 84 7.35 8.18 8.42
CA GLY A 84 7.44 7.93 9.85
C GLY A 84 6.09 7.67 10.50
N ARG A 85 6.07 7.72 11.83
CA ARG A 85 4.87 7.38 12.61
C ARG A 85 4.11 8.64 13.03
N TYR A 86 2.78 8.56 12.92
CA TYR A 86 1.86 9.59 13.35
C TYR A 86 0.81 8.99 14.28
N GLU A 87 0.22 9.88 15.09
CA GLU A 87 -0.84 9.56 16.03
C GLU A 87 -2.00 10.52 15.85
N TYR A 88 -3.22 10.04 16.03
CA TYR A 88 -4.42 10.85 16.04
C TYR A 88 -5.46 10.30 17.00
N THR A 89 -6.33 11.18 17.45
CA THR A 89 -7.48 10.88 18.31
C THR A 89 -8.51 11.99 18.16
N VAL A 90 -9.69 11.80 18.73
CA VAL A 90 -10.78 12.77 18.69
C VAL A 90 -11.17 13.12 20.11
N CYS A 91 -11.51 14.39 20.34
CA CYS A 91 -12.10 14.84 21.57
C CYS A 91 -13.31 15.73 21.30
N GLY A 92 -14.19 15.88 22.29
CA GLY A 92 -15.37 16.71 22.16
C GLY A 92 -15.91 17.21 23.49
N TRP A 93 -16.67 18.29 23.44
CA TRP A 93 -17.32 18.89 24.60
C TRP A 93 -18.60 19.61 24.20
N ILE A 94 -19.46 19.88 25.18
CA ILE A 94 -20.62 20.79 25.01
C ILE A 94 -20.10 22.20 24.85
N ASP A 95 -20.47 22.87 23.79
CA ASP A 95 -20.17 24.27 23.58
C ASP A 95 -21.35 25.13 24.02
N HIS A 96 -21.33 25.50 25.32
CA HIS A 96 -22.39 26.30 25.94
C HIS A 96 -22.54 27.70 25.29
N PHE A 97 -21.45 28.28 24.80
CA PHE A 97 -21.52 29.55 24.09
C PHE A 97 -22.23 29.41 22.74
N ARG A 98 -21.90 28.44 21.95
CA ARG A 98 -22.60 28.18 20.66
C ARG A 98 -24.06 27.84 20.90
N THR A 99 -24.39 27.01 21.89
CA THR A 99 -25.77 26.72 22.29
C THR A 99 -26.52 28.02 22.64
N TRP A 100 -25.94 28.84 23.46
CA TRP A 100 -26.52 30.12 23.85
C TRP A 100 -26.66 31.09 22.68
N LYS A 101 -25.62 31.27 21.86
CA LYS A 101 -25.63 32.14 20.67
C LYS A 101 -26.74 31.78 19.69
N ASP A 102 -26.90 30.49 19.39
CA ASP A 102 -27.96 30.00 18.51
C ASP A 102 -29.34 30.21 19.12
N GLY A 103 -29.46 30.01 20.41
CA GLY A 103 -30.69 30.26 21.18
C GLY A 103 -31.14 31.72 21.17
N ILE A 104 -30.22 32.64 21.47
CA ILE A 104 -30.56 34.08 21.51
C ILE A 104 -30.88 34.65 20.13
N ALA A 105 -30.15 34.15 19.08
CA ALA A 105 -30.44 34.54 17.68
C ALA A 105 -31.86 34.13 17.25
N LYS A 106 -32.31 32.92 17.56
CA LYS A 106 -33.64 32.41 17.30
C LYS A 106 -34.72 33.13 18.05
N LYS A 107 -34.50 33.38 19.36
CA LYS A 107 -35.43 34.12 20.21
C LYS A 107 -35.62 35.57 19.73
N HIS A 108 -34.51 36.24 19.41
CA HIS A 108 -34.55 37.62 18.90
C HIS A 108 -35.32 37.68 17.55
N ALA A 109 -35.05 36.75 16.62
CA ALA A 109 -35.77 36.68 15.37
C ALA A 109 -37.28 36.42 15.54
N ALA A 110 -37.67 35.74 16.62
CA ALA A 110 -39.05 35.48 17.00
C ALA A 110 -39.71 36.60 17.84
N GLY A 111 -38.99 37.70 18.12
CA GLY A 111 -39.49 38.81 18.94
C GLY A 111 -39.70 38.48 20.42
N VAL A 112 -39.01 37.42 20.91
CA VAL A 112 -39.07 37.05 22.34
C VAL A 112 -38.11 37.91 23.12
N GLU A 113 -38.50 38.32 24.36
CA GLU A 113 -37.64 39.01 25.27
C GLU A 113 -36.39 38.19 25.63
N THR A 114 -35.20 38.81 25.57
CA THR A 114 -33.90 38.10 25.74
C THR A 114 -32.98 38.80 26.77
N ASP A 115 -33.48 39.65 27.66
CA ASP A 115 -32.64 40.36 28.63
C ASP A 115 -31.91 39.39 29.58
N VAL A 116 -32.61 38.37 30.06
CA VAL A 116 -31.98 37.33 30.89
C VAL A 116 -30.99 36.52 30.10
N ASP A 117 -31.30 36.21 28.84
CA ASP A 117 -30.38 35.47 27.93
C ASP A 117 -29.08 36.29 27.73
N LEU A 118 -29.15 37.61 27.57
CA LEU A 118 -27.98 38.48 27.44
C LEU A 118 -27.10 38.45 28.72
N LEU A 119 -27.70 38.33 29.93
CA LEU A 119 -26.95 38.19 31.17
C LEU A 119 -26.28 36.79 31.26
N ILE A 120 -26.96 35.74 30.85
CA ILE A 120 -26.36 34.39 30.75
C ILE A 120 -25.15 34.42 29.80
N GLY A 121 -25.28 35.07 28.63
CA GLY A 121 -24.16 35.26 27.72
C GLY A 121 -23.01 36.05 28.32
N ALA A 122 -23.31 37.10 29.06
CA ALA A 122 -22.27 37.86 29.76
C ALA A 122 -21.49 37.01 30.76
N ASP A 123 -22.14 36.08 31.49
CA ASP A 123 -21.46 35.16 32.40
C ASP A 123 -20.54 34.18 31.64
N LEU A 124 -20.98 33.68 30.49
CA LEU A 124 -20.14 32.81 29.62
C LEU A 124 -18.90 33.56 29.10
N VAL A 125 -19.08 34.82 28.69
CA VAL A 125 -17.99 35.68 28.21
C VAL A 125 -17.03 36.05 29.34
N ALA A 126 -17.53 36.34 30.53
CA ALA A 126 -16.72 36.61 31.74
C ALA A 126 -15.83 35.42 32.06
N ALA A 127 -16.38 34.22 32.09
CA ALA A 127 -15.61 32.98 32.32
C ALA A 127 -14.54 32.76 31.22
N ALA A 128 -14.82 33.09 29.98
CA ALA A 128 -13.83 33.05 28.90
C ALA A 128 -12.73 34.11 29.05
N ALA A 129 -13.09 35.32 29.51
CA ALA A 129 -12.13 36.37 29.79
C ALA A 129 -11.18 36.01 30.93
N GLU A 130 -11.65 35.29 31.96
CA GLU A 130 -10.82 34.75 33.04
C GLU A 130 -9.82 33.71 32.49
N ARG A 131 -10.28 32.77 31.64
CA ARG A 131 -9.42 31.77 30.99
C ARG A 131 -8.36 32.41 30.08
N ALA A 132 -8.73 33.48 29.35
CA ALA A 132 -7.80 34.22 28.49
C ALA A 132 -6.75 35.03 29.31
N GLY A 133 -7.07 35.36 30.56
CA GLY A 133 -6.19 36.12 31.47
C GLY A 133 -6.00 37.59 31.08
N ALA A 134 -4.82 38.14 31.35
CA ALA A 134 -4.49 39.55 31.09
C ALA A 134 -3.99 39.80 29.63
N LYS A 135 -4.28 38.92 28.69
CA LYS A 135 -3.94 39.07 27.27
C LYS A 135 -4.98 39.95 26.56
N ARG A 136 -4.61 40.47 25.40
CA ARG A 136 -5.47 41.30 24.55
C ARG A 136 -6.88 40.71 24.33
N ASP A 137 -6.97 39.42 24.15
CA ASP A 137 -8.26 38.74 23.93
C ASP A 137 -9.13 38.74 25.20
N GLY A 138 -8.51 38.60 26.38
CA GLY A 138 -9.20 38.72 27.67
C GLY A 138 -9.77 40.12 27.89
N GLU A 139 -9.05 41.19 27.51
CA GLU A 139 -9.56 42.59 27.60
C GLU A 139 -10.75 42.81 26.63
N ARG A 140 -10.64 42.28 25.41
CA ARG A 140 -11.75 42.36 24.42
C ARG A 140 -12.99 41.60 24.93
N LEU A 141 -12.82 40.42 25.49
CA LEU A 141 -13.92 39.65 26.09
C LEU A 141 -14.57 40.45 27.26
N ARG A 142 -13.82 41.09 28.14
CA ARG A 142 -14.38 41.96 29.21
C ARG A 142 -15.17 43.14 28.63
N THR A 143 -14.73 43.68 27.50
CA THR A 143 -15.51 44.74 26.80
C THR A 143 -16.85 44.19 26.33
N PHE A 144 -16.90 43.00 25.71
CA PHE A 144 -18.15 42.34 25.32
C PHE A 144 -19.04 42.02 26.52
N GLU A 145 -18.47 41.49 27.59
CA GLU A 145 -19.19 41.26 28.85
C GLU A 145 -19.89 42.53 29.33
N SER A 146 -19.14 43.66 29.40
CA SER A 146 -19.71 44.96 29.83
C SER A 146 -20.86 45.42 28.93
N VAL A 147 -20.72 45.27 27.59
CA VAL A 147 -21.80 45.60 26.63
C VAL A 147 -23.03 44.74 26.83
N LEU A 148 -22.87 43.45 27.07
CA LEU A 148 -23.98 42.51 27.26
C LEU A 148 -24.73 42.79 28.58
N ARG A 149 -24.05 43.23 29.62
CA ARG A 149 -24.64 43.57 30.94
C ARG A 149 -25.28 44.95 30.99
N ASP A 150 -24.91 45.90 30.10
CA ASP A 150 -25.34 47.27 30.14
C ASP A 150 -26.80 47.46 29.74
N GLY A 151 -27.72 47.41 30.69
CA GLY A 151 -29.14 47.64 30.49
C GLY A 151 -29.52 49.04 30.00
N THR A 152 -28.58 49.99 29.93
CA THR A 152 -28.82 51.35 29.40
C THR A 152 -28.68 51.42 27.89
N LYS A 153 -28.03 50.41 27.28
CA LYS A 153 -27.90 50.26 25.81
C LYS A 153 -29.17 49.71 25.18
N LEU A 154 -29.38 50.09 23.95
CA LEU A 154 -30.48 49.50 23.15
C LEU A 154 -30.38 48.00 23.08
N HIS A 155 -31.50 47.31 23.26
CA HIS A 155 -31.57 45.85 23.21
C HIS A 155 -30.94 45.27 21.91
N GLY A 156 -31.24 45.88 20.77
CA GLY A 156 -30.69 45.48 19.46
C GLY A 156 -29.17 45.64 19.36
N GLU A 157 -28.56 46.64 20.01
CA GLU A 157 -27.08 46.78 20.08
C GLU A 157 -26.44 45.69 20.88
N ARG A 158 -27.02 45.33 22.03
CA ARG A 158 -26.54 44.22 22.88
C ARG A 158 -26.65 42.87 22.14
N THR A 159 -27.80 42.63 21.48
CA THR A 159 -28.00 41.40 20.69
C THR A 159 -27.04 41.33 19.51
N LYS A 160 -26.79 42.45 18.81
CA LYS A 160 -25.79 42.50 17.72
C LYS A 160 -24.39 42.20 18.22
N ALA A 161 -24.00 42.67 19.39
CA ALA A 161 -22.72 42.33 20.04
C ALA A 161 -22.69 40.85 20.39
N ALA A 162 -23.76 40.29 20.95
CA ALA A 162 -23.92 38.89 21.33
C ALA A 162 -23.72 37.90 20.16
N THR A 163 -24.19 38.30 18.98
CA THR A 163 -24.17 37.42 17.76
C THR A 163 -23.03 37.76 16.82
N SER A 164 -22.14 38.69 17.16
CA SER A 164 -21.04 39.13 16.30
C SER A 164 -20.02 38.03 16.03
N ASP A 165 -19.40 38.08 14.85
CA ASP A 165 -18.34 37.14 14.45
C ASP A 165 -17.10 37.37 15.34
N GLU A 166 -16.78 38.63 15.70
CA GLU A 166 -15.68 38.96 16.57
C GLU A 166 -15.79 38.29 17.96
N LEU A 167 -16.96 38.31 18.59
CA LEU A 167 -17.17 37.61 19.84
C LEU A 167 -17.05 36.10 19.67
N THR A 168 -17.55 35.59 18.56
CA THR A 168 -17.48 34.15 18.25
C THR A 168 -16.03 33.68 18.12
N GLU A 169 -15.19 34.40 17.37
CA GLU A 169 -13.77 34.09 17.24
C GLU A 169 -13.02 34.10 18.56
N LEU A 170 -13.30 35.08 19.43
CA LEU A 170 -12.71 35.18 20.77
C LEU A 170 -13.13 34.02 21.68
N MET A 171 -14.40 33.62 21.63
CA MET A 171 -14.91 32.48 22.39
C MET A 171 -14.41 31.16 21.87
N ASP A 172 -14.28 31.03 20.55
CA ASP A 172 -13.70 29.86 19.91
C ASP A 172 -12.20 29.66 20.24
N ALA A 173 -11.49 30.76 20.42
CA ALA A 173 -10.09 30.74 20.86
C ALA A 173 -9.90 30.40 22.34
N THR A 174 -10.97 30.54 23.15
CA THR A 174 -10.92 30.33 24.62
C THR A 174 -12.03 29.38 25.12
N PRO A 175 -12.17 28.17 24.51
CA PRO A 175 -13.24 27.23 24.85
C PRO A 175 -13.13 26.73 26.30
N ASP A 176 -14.25 26.40 26.94
CA ASP A 176 -14.27 25.65 28.18
C ASP A 176 -14.15 24.12 27.86
N ARG A 177 -13.00 23.57 28.19
CA ARG A 177 -12.72 22.13 27.99
C ARG A 177 -12.71 21.35 29.32
N SER A 178 -13.18 21.93 30.41
CA SER A 178 -13.15 21.29 31.73
C SER A 178 -13.89 19.95 31.78
N LEU A 179 -14.90 19.80 30.92
CA LEU A 179 -15.72 18.58 30.76
C LEU A 179 -15.52 17.87 29.41
N GLN A 180 -14.34 18.05 28.80
CA GLN A 180 -14.00 17.36 27.54
C GLN A 180 -14.05 15.85 27.72
N SER A 181 -14.65 15.18 26.75
CA SER A 181 -14.52 13.74 26.54
C SER A 181 -13.44 13.49 25.47
N ASP A 182 -12.61 12.49 25.71
CA ASP A 182 -11.63 12.03 24.75
C ASP A 182 -12.03 10.64 24.25
N TYR A 183 -11.74 10.37 22.97
CA TYR A 183 -11.85 9.00 22.47
C TYR A 183 -10.91 8.09 23.25
N VAL A 184 -11.36 6.87 23.50
CA VAL A 184 -10.68 5.94 24.41
C VAL A 184 -9.30 5.50 23.93
N ARG A 185 -8.99 5.72 22.63
CA ARG A 185 -7.75 5.28 21.99
C ARG A 185 -7.01 6.43 21.31
N THR A 186 -5.69 6.29 21.29
CA THR A 186 -4.83 7.00 20.35
C THR A 186 -4.52 6.07 19.20
N LEU A 187 -4.98 6.44 18.01
CA LEU A 187 -4.82 5.68 16.78
C LEU A 187 -3.49 6.03 16.10
N ARG A 188 -2.97 5.09 15.31
CA ARG A 188 -1.62 5.20 14.74
C ARG A 188 -1.67 5.17 13.22
N ILE A 189 -0.70 5.87 12.59
CA ILE A 189 -0.45 5.82 11.16
C ILE A 189 1.01 5.47 10.95
N GLN A 190 1.26 4.54 10.04
CA GLN A 190 2.55 4.36 9.42
C GLN A 190 2.52 5.11 8.08
N ALA A 191 3.28 6.20 7.97
CA ALA A 191 3.48 6.91 6.72
C ALA A 191 4.79 6.43 6.08
N ASP A 192 4.71 5.87 4.89
CA ASP A 192 5.84 5.38 4.13
C ASP A 192 6.24 6.40 3.05
N ARG A 193 7.33 6.16 2.34
CA ARG A 193 7.70 6.93 1.16
C ARG A 193 6.81 6.58 -0.03
N GLU A 194 6.74 7.45 -1.04
CA GLU A 194 5.82 7.32 -2.18
C GLU A 194 6.01 5.99 -2.93
N ARG A 195 7.26 5.53 -3.12
CA ARG A 195 7.58 4.26 -3.80
C ARG A 195 6.96 3.02 -3.12
N ALA A 196 6.58 3.13 -1.85
CA ALA A 196 5.81 2.08 -1.15
C ALA A 196 4.37 1.92 -1.68
N ALA A 197 3.78 2.99 -2.24
CA ALA A 197 2.43 2.99 -2.77
C ALA A 197 2.37 2.94 -4.29
N PHE A 198 3.43 3.32 -4.98
CA PHE A 198 3.53 3.26 -6.44
C PHE A 198 4.91 2.79 -6.83
N SER A 199 5.00 1.58 -7.41
CA SER A 199 6.26 0.96 -7.82
C SER A 199 6.05 -0.09 -8.93
N THR A 200 7.09 -0.29 -9.71
CA THR A 200 7.12 -1.21 -10.85
C THR A 200 8.38 -2.07 -10.77
N TRP A 201 8.20 -3.38 -10.50
CA TRP A 201 9.26 -4.31 -10.17
C TRP A 201 9.64 -5.18 -11.36
N TYR A 202 10.94 -5.38 -11.54
CA TYR A 202 11.52 -6.27 -12.54
C TYR A 202 12.37 -7.31 -11.83
N GLU A 203 11.91 -8.57 -11.80
CA GLU A 203 12.67 -9.68 -11.24
C GLU A 203 13.64 -10.23 -12.28
N VAL A 204 14.92 -10.35 -11.91
CA VAL A 204 15.97 -10.88 -12.78
C VAL A 204 16.98 -11.70 -11.98
N PHE A 205 17.35 -12.84 -12.52
CA PHE A 205 18.43 -13.66 -11.96
C PHE A 205 19.79 -13.11 -12.43
N PRO A 206 20.64 -12.57 -11.52
CA PRO A 206 21.94 -12.02 -11.94
C PRO A 206 22.78 -13.04 -12.69
N ARG A 207 22.71 -14.31 -12.30
CA ARG A 207 23.43 -15.39 -12.95
C ARG A 207 23.09 -15.63 -14.44
N SER A 208 21.95 -15.15 -14.89
CA SER A 208 21.48 -15.26 -16.29
C SER A 208 21.65 -13.94 -17.07
N THR A 209 22.45 -13.01 -16.57
CA THR A 209 22.69 -11.71 -17.23
C THR A 209 23.92 -11.68 -18.13
N SER A 210 24.70 -12.77 -18.19
CA SER A 210 25.86 -12.85 -19.09
C SER A 210 25.48 -12.53 -20.54
N PRO A 211 26.32 -11.78 -21.27
CA PRO A 211 26.15 -11.58 -22.70
C PRO A 211 26.49 -12.84 -23.53
N GLU A 212 27.19 -13.82 -22.94
CA GLU A 212 27.63 -15.04 -23.62
C GLU A 212 26.76 -16.24 -23.21
N PRO A 213 26.21 -17.00 -24.17
CA PRO A 213 25.40 -18.17 -23.88
C PRO A 213 26.15 -19.23 -23.07
N GLY A 214 25.54 -19.70 -21.99
CA GLY A 214 26.07 -20.76 -21.15
C GLY A 214 27.05 -20.30 -20.07
N GLU A 215 27.40 -19.03 -20.04
CA GLU A 215 28.28 -18.45 -19.02
C GLU A 215 27.43 -17.89 -17.84
N HIS A 216 27.97 -18.02 -16.63
CA HIS A 216 27.35 -17.44 -15.42
C HIS A 216 27.49 -15.91 -15.43
N GLY A 217 26.38 -15.18 -15.29
CA GLY A 217 26.38 -13.72 -15.19
C GLY A 217 26.93 -13.21 -13.86
N THR A 218 27.35 -11.95 -13.86
CA THR A 218 27.95 -11.25 -12.73
C THR A 218 27.16 -9.96 -12.40
N PHE A 219 27.49 -9.30 -11.30
CA PHE A 219 26.96 -7.97 -10.99
C PHE A 219 27.36 -6.92 -12.05
N ALA A 220 28.51 -7.08 -12.69
CA ALA A 220 28.94 -6.23 -13.78
C ALA A 220 28.04 -6.40 -15.01
N ASP A 221 27.68 -7.64 -15.34
CA ASP A 221 26.77 -7.92 -16.45
C ASP A 221 25.36 -7.36 -16.18
N LEU A 222 24.86 -7.51 -14.93
CA LEU A 222 23.59 -6.89 -14.53
C LEU A 222 23.66 -5.35 -14.60
N MET A 223 24.77 -4.72 -14.21
CA MET A 223 24.93 -3.26 -14.36
C MET A 223 24.77 -2.83 -15.81
N ASN A 224 25.24 -3.61 -16.77
CA ASN A 224 25.10 -3.31 -18.20
C ASN A 224 23.64 -3.45 -18.68
N ARG A 225 22.75 -4.15 -17.93
CA ARG A 225 21.32 -4.28 -18.25
C ARG A 225 20.43 -3.21 -17.60
N LEU A 226 20.97 -2.38 -16.68
CA LEU A 226 20.16 -1.40 -15.94
C LEU A 226 19.51 -0.35 -16.86
N GLU A 227 20.23 0.13 -17.88
CA GLU A 227 19.67 1.10 -18.84
C GLU A 227 18.49 0.50 -19.62
N TYR A 228 18.60 -0.77 -20.01
CA TYR A 228 17.52 -1.49 -20.65
C TYR A 228 16.29 -1.61 -19.74
N ILE A 229 16.46 -2.06 -18.50
CA ILE A 229 15.36 -2.20 -17.53
C ILE A 229 14.71 -0.84 -17.25
N ALA A 230 15.50 0.22 -17.12
CA ALA A 230 15.01 1.59 -16.94
C ALA A 230 14.20 2.08 -18.15
N SER A 231 14.62 1.73 -19.38
CA SER A 231 13.93 2.10 -20.62
C SER A 231 12.54 1.47 -20.73
N LEU A 232 12.33 0.32 -20.10
CA LEU A 232 11.02 -0.33 -19.96
C LEU A 232 10.13 0.34 -18.91
N GLY A 233 10.66 1.28 -18.10
CA GLY A 233 9.91 2.03 -17.09
C GLY A 233 9.79 1.33 -15.73
N PHE A 234 10.70 0.41 -15.42
CA PHE A 234 10.80 -0.20 -14.08
C PHE A 234 11.62 0.67 -13.13
N ASP A 235 11.26 0.63 -11.85
CA ASP A 235 11.91 1.43 -10.80
C ASP A 235 12.49 0.59 -9.66
N ILE A 236 12.20 -0.71 -9.61
CA ILE A 236 12.79 -1.65 -8.66
C ILE A 236 13.29 -2.88 -9.42
N VAL A 237 14.57 -3.19 -9.27
CA VAL A 237 15.20 -4.40 -9.79
C VAL A 237 15.30 -5.40 -8.64
N TYR A 238 14.48 -6.45 -8.70
CA TYR A 238 14.44 -7.48 -7.67
C TYR A 238 15.34 -8.65 -8.07
N LEU A 239 16.24 -9.01 -7.16
CA LEU A 239 17.19 -10.11 -7.29
C LEU A 239 16.75 -11.27 -6.39
N PRO A 240 16.52 -12.48 -6.93
CA PRO A 240 16.51 -13.72 -6.15
C PRO A 240 17.76 -13.84 -5.27
N PRO A 241 17.80 -14.75 -4.28
CA PRO A 241 18.94 -14.81 -3.35
C PRO A 241 20.29 -14.84 -4.06
N ILE A 242 21.21 -13.97 -3.64
CA ILE A 242 22.53 -13.78 -4.23
C ILE A 242 23.64 -14.51 -3.42
N HIS A 243 23.24 -15.38 -2.53
CA HIS A 243 24.09 -16.06 -1.56
C HIS A 243 24.72 -17.34 -2.12
N PRO A 244 25.79 -17.87 -1.51
CA PRO A 244 26.31 -19.20 -1.82
C PRO A 244 25.21 -20.26 -1.74
N ILE A 245 25.24 -21.22 -2.66
CA ILE A 245 24.24 -22.28 -2.79
C ILE A 245 24.82 -23.60 -2.29
N GLY A 246 24.05 -24.35 -1.48
CA GLY A 246 24.47 -25.64 -0.95
C GLY A 246 24.78 -26.69 -2.03
N HIS A 247 25.64 -27.63 -1.70
CA HIS A 247 26.02 -28.76 -2.56
C HIS A 247 25.26 -30.06 -2.20
N THR A 248 25.01 -30.26 -0.91
CA THR A 248 24.32 -31.45 -0.40
C THR A 248 22.85 -31.42 -0.82
N LYS A 249 22.41 -32.48 -1.52
CA LYS A 249 21.04 -32.58 -2.06
C LYS A 249 20.65 -31.49 -3.07
N ARG A 250 21.65 -30.84 -3.69
CA ARG A 250 21.43 -29.81 -4.72
C ARG A 250 20.49 -30.34 -5.80
N LYS A 251 19.52 -29.49 -6.17
CA LYS A 251 18.59 -29.79 -7.26
C LYS A 251 19.25 -29.56 -8.62
N GLY A 252 18.95 -30.42 -9.57
CA GLY A 252 19.34 -30.28 -10.96
C GLY A 252 18.29 -29.60 -11.83
N LYS A 253 18.56 -29.50 -13.12
CA LYS A 253 17.65 -28.92 -14.14
C LYS A 253 16.23 -29.45 -13.99
N ASN A 254 15.26 -28.59 -14.19
CA ASN A 254 13.84 -28.92 -14.07
C ASN A 254 13.47 -29.57 -12.72
N ASN A 255 14.12 -29.13 -11.63
CA ASN A 255 13.89 -29.64 -10.28
C ASN A 255 14.25 -31.15 -10.11
N ALA A 256 15.20 -31.66 -10.91
CA ALA A 256 15.69 -33.03 -10.74
C ALA A 256 16.27 -33.25 -9.34
N LEU A 257 16.06 -34.45 -8.77
CA LEU A 257 16.49 -34.76 -7.41
C LEU A 257 18.01 -34.77 -7.21
N GLN A 258 18.77 -34.88 -8.30
CA GLN A 258 20.23 -34.87 -8.30
C GLN A 258 20.73 -33.86 -9.34
N ALA A 259 21.62 -32.98 -8.90
CA ALA A 259 22.29 -32.05 -9.78
C ALA A 259 23.37 -32.76 -10.60
N GLY A 260 23.49 -32.37 -11.88
CA GLY A 260 24.67 -32.67 -12.69
C GLY A 260 25.88 -31.83 -12.25
N PRO A 261 27.08 -32.14 -12.79
CA PRO A 261 28.32 -31.48 -12.34
C PRO A 261 28.32 -29.93 -12.51
N ASN A 262 27.55 -29.43 -13.48
CA ASN A 262 27.48 -28.00 -13.81
C ASN A 262 26.14 -27.36 -13.44
N ASP A 263 25.26 -28.05 -12.72
CA ASP A 263 23.97 -27.48 -12.34
C ASP A 263 24.18 -26.52 -11.15
N PRO A 264 23.73 -25.26 -11.27
CA PRO A 264 23.97 -24.24 -10.24
C PRO A 264 23.14 -24.45 -8.97
N GLY A 265 22.09 -25.26 -9.03
CA GLY A 265 21.13 -25.43 -7.93
C GLY A 265 20.16 -24.27 -7.78
N SER A 266 19.30 -24.37 -6.76
CA SER A 266 18.32 -23.34 -6.42
C SER A 266 18.96 -22.23 -5.59
N PRO A 267 18.81 -20.94 -5.93
CA PRO A 267 19.29 -19.83 -5.11
C PRO A 267 18.67 -19.80 -3.71
N TRP A 268 17.50 -20.39 -3.52
CA TRP A 268 16.84 -20.47 -2.22
C TRP A 268 17.40 -21.58 -1.31
N ALA A 269 18.29 -22.45 -1.79
CA ALA A 269 19.06 -23.39 -0.97
C ALA A 269 20.34 -22.69 -0.46
N ILE A 270 20.15 -21.70 0.43
CA ILE A 270 21.17 -20.75 0.86
C ILE A 270 22.20 -21.39 1.76
N GLY A 271 23.47 -21.14 1.44
CA GLY A 271 24.63 -21.41 2.28
C GLY A 271 25.47 -22.58 1.83
N SER A 272 26.77 -22.40 1.93
CA SER A 272 27.82 -23.39 1.70
C SER A 272 29.03 -23.05 2.56
N GLU A 273 30.18 -23.69 2.29
CA GLU A 273 31.43 -23.36 2.98
C GLU A 273 31.91 -21.93 2.70
N GLU A 274 31.45 -21.31 1.61
CA GLU A 274 31.71 -19.89 1.26
C GLU A 274 30.89 -18.89 2.10
N GLY A 275 29.91 -19.35 2.86
CA GLY A 275 29.12 -18.51 3.76
C GLY A 275 27.63 -18.71 3.65
N GLY A 276 26.87 -17.85 4.34
CA GLY A 276 25.40 -17.89 4.43
C GLY A 276 24.76 -16.61 3.94
N HIS A 277 23.71 -16.14 4.65
CA HIS A 277 22.83 -15.03 4.26
C HIS A 277 23.51 -13.65 4.16
N THR A 278 24.74 -13.49 4.62
CA THR A 278 25.52 -12.25 4.50
C THR A 278 26.67 -12.36 3.49
N ALA A 279 26.84 -13.54 2.89
CA ALA A 279 27.84 -13.78 1.85
C ALA A 279 27.23 -13.66 0.45
N ILE A 280 28.09 -13.36 -0.52
CA ILE A 280 27.73 -13.30 -1.95
C ILE A 280 28.26 -14.57 -2.63
N HIS A 281 27.46 -15.12 -3.55
CA HIS A 281 27.88 -16.24 -4.40
C HIS A 281 29.16 -15.85 -5.17
N PRO A 282 30.24 -16.64 -5.10
CA PRO A 282 31.54 -16.25 -5.67
C PRO A 282 31.51 -15.87 -7.16
N GLU A 283 30.68 -16.55 -7.96
CA GLU A 283 30.56 -16.26 -9.40
C GLU A 283 29.79 -14.96 -9.70
N LEU A 284 29.02 -14.42 -8.75
CA LEU A 284 28.33 -13.11 -8.94
C LEU A 284 29.31 -11.94 -8.73
N GLY A 285 30.32 -12.11 -7.89
CA GLY A 285 31.27 -11.07 -7.57
C GLY A 285 31.43 -10.81 -6.07
N THR A 286 31.83 -9.60 -5.71
CA THR A 286 32.18 -9.17 -4.36
C THR A 286 31.12 -8.21 -3.78
N LEU A 287 31.19 -7.98 -2.45
CA LEU A 287 30.35 -6.96 -1.78
C LEU A 287 30.57 -5.54 -2.34
N ASP A 288 31.80 -5.22 -2.73
CA ASP A 288 32.08 -3.89 -3.32
C ASP A 288 31.48 -3.76 -4.72
N GLU A 289 31.45 -4.82 -5.51
CA GLU A 289 30.75 -4.84 -6.80
C GLU A 289 29.22 -4.76 -6.62
N PHE A 290 28.69 -5.44 -5.63
CA PHE A 290 27.28 -5.29 -5.26
C PHE A 290 26.93 -3.86 -4.84
N ARG A 291 27.75 -3.20 -4.02
CA ARG A 291 27.56 -1.77 -3.68
C ARG A 291 27.64 -0.86 -4.91
N LYS A 292 28.49 -1.18 -5.88
CA LYS A 292 28.53 -0.47 -7.17
C LYS A 292 27.23 -0.66 -7.96
N LEU A 293 26.70 -1.88 -8.01
CA LEU A 293 25.40 -2.18 -8.63
C LEU A 293 24.28 -1.35 -7.98
N VAL A 294 24.18 -1.33 -6.64
CA VAL A 294 23.21 -0.51 -5.90
C VAL A 294 23.35 0.97 -6.24
N SER A 295 24.58 1.45 -6.36
CA SER A 295 24.86 2.85 -6.72
C SER A 295 24.52 3.16 -8.17
N ALA A 296 24.81 2.23 -9.08
CA ALA A 296 24.50 2.37 -10.50
C ALA A 296 22.98 2.39 -10.74
N ALA A 297 22.20 1.53 -10.08
CA ALA A 297 20.75 1.54 -10.18
C ALA A 297 20.16 2.91 -9.84
N LYS A 298 20.68 3.59 -8.81
CA LYS A 298 20.22 4.93 -8.40
C LYS A 298 20.43 6.00 -9.48
N THR A 299 21.40 5.83 -10.40
CA THR A 299 21.60 6.80 -11.50
C THR A 299 20.47 6.76 -12.53
N PHE A 300 19.69 5.68 -12.54
CA PHE A 300 18.50 5.50 -13.36
C PHE A 300 17.20 5.68 -12.56
N ASP A 301 17.26 6.27 -11.35
CA ASP A 301 16.14 6.33 -10.39
C ASP A 301 15.55 4.95 -10.03
N MET A 302 16.37 3.91 -10.10
CA MET A 302 16.00 2.56 -9.71
C MET A 302 16.62 2.16 -8.38
N GLU A 303 16.02 1.17 -7.71
CA GLU A 303 16.52 0.57 -6.48
C GLU A 303 16.68 -0.93 -6.64
N ILE A 304 17.72 -1.49 -5.99
CA ILE A 304 17.89 -2.93 -5.90
C ILE A 304 17.06 -3.46 -4.73
N ALA A 305 16.21 -4.43 -5.00
CA ALA A 305 15.52 -5.23 -3.99
C ALA A 305 16.21 -6.58 -3.83
N LEU A 306 16.45 -6.99 -2.58
CA LEU A 306 16.99 -8.31 -2.28
C LEU A 306 15.91 -9.26 -1.73
N ASP A 307 16.04 -10.53 -2.09
CA ASP A 307 15.28 -11.61 -1.49
C ASP A 307 15.85 -11.96 -0.11
N ILE A 308 14.97 -12.06 0.87
CA ILE A 308 15.28 -12.60 2.19
C ILE A 308 14.49 -13.89 2.38
N ALA A 309 15.20 -15.01 2.29
CA ALA A 309 14.66 -16.35 2.47
C ALA A 309 15.29 -17.01 3.71
N PHE A 310 14.61 -16.93 4.85
CA PHE A 310 15.11 -17.52 6.09
C PHE A 310 14.91 -19.03 6.11
N GLN A 311 15.82 -19.70 5.42
CA GLN A 311 15.98 -21.13 5.31
C GLN A 311 17.43 -21.43 4.91
N CYS A 312 17.91 -22.61 5.20
CA CYS A 312 19.30 -22.98 5.01
C CYS A 312 19.44 -24.22 4.12
N SER A 313 20.51 -24.28 3.33
CA SER A 313 20.93 -25.58 2.78
C SER A 313 21.48 -26.46 3.90
N PRO A 314 21.64 -27.77 3.68
CA PRO A 314 22.34 -28.65 4.62
C PRO A 314 23.78 -28.20 4.93
N ASP A 315 24.41 -27.47 4.02
CA ASP A 315 25.81 -27.02 4.10
C ASP A 315 25.99 -25.64 4.73
N HIS A 316 24.89 -24.98 5.12
CA HIS A 316 24.92 -23.64 5.71
C HIS A 316 25.70 -23.63 7.02
N PRO A 317 26.58 -22.63 7.32
CA PRO A 317 27.33 -22.54 8.55
C PRO A 317 26.47 -22.70 9.81
N TRP A 318 25.29 -22.12 9.87
CA TRP A 318 24.38 -22.22 11.01
C TRP A 318 23.96 -23.66 11.34
N VAL A 319 23.89 -24.57 10.38
CA VAL A 319 23.51 -25.98 10.62
C VAL A 319 24.55 -26.65 11.53
N ARG A 320 25.82 -26.27 11.39
CA ARG A 320 26.93 -26.79 12.21
C ARG A 320 27.11 -25.98 13.49
N GLU A 321 27.02 -24.65 13.40
CA GLU A 321 27.34 -23.72 14.48
C GLU A 321 26.20 -23.53 15.47
N HIS A 322 24.95 -23.63 14.99
CA HIS A 322 23.72 -23.45 15.75
C HIS A 322 22.70 -24.56 15.50
N PRO A 323 23.05 -25.86 15.76
CA PRO A 323 22.16 -26.98 15.48
C PRO A 323 20.83 -26.88 16.25
N GLN A 324 20.77 -26.15 17.36
CA GLN A 324 19.56 -25.87 18.13
C GLN A 324 18.51 -25.00 17.37
N TRP A 325 18.90 -24.33 16.28
CA TRP A 325 18.01 -23.57 15.43
C TRP A 325 17.27 -24.42 14.39
N PHE A 326 17.48 -25.73 14.42
CA PHE A 326 16.86 -26.67 13.50
C PHE A 326 16.15 -27.80 14.25
N VAL A 327 15.13 -28.39 13.60
CA VAL A 327 14.40 -29.52 14.16
C VAL A 327 15.16 -30.82 13.84
N MET A 328 15.59 -31.55 14.86
CA MET A 328 16.19 -32.87 14.70
C MET A 328 15.12 -33.95 14.66
N ARG A 329 15.19 -34.83 13.67
CA ARG A 329 14.31 -35.98 13.54
C ARG A 329 14.80 -37.13 14.44
N PRO A 330 13.93 -38.10 14.80
CA PRO A 330 14.31 -39.22 15.64
C PRO A 330 15.42 -40.10 15.08
N ASP A 331 15.66 -40.08 13.76
CA ASP A 331 16.74 -40.80 13.08
C ASP A 331 18.09 -40.05 13.12
N GLY A 332 18.15 -38.91 13.78
CA GLY A 332 19.34 -38.07 13.88
C GLY A 332 19.58 -37.14 12.67
N THR A 333 18.67 -37.10 11.70
CA THR A 333 18.78 -36.18 10.58
C THR A 333 18.02 -34.86 10.88
N VAL A 334 18.40 -33.77 10.22
CA VAL A 334 17.67 -32.49 10.28
C VAL A 334 16.40 -32.58 9.44
N GLN A 335 15.31 -32.01 9.96
CA GLN A 335 14.06 -31.90 9.22
C GLN A 335 14.27 -30.98 8.00
N PHE A 336 13.94 -31.48 6.81
CA PHE A 336 13.93 -30.67 5.59
C PHE A 336 12.53 -30.07 5.33
N ALA A 337 12.46 -29.08 4.45
CA ALA A 337 11.20 -28.46 4.07
C ALA A 337 10.31 -29.43 3.26
N GLU A 338 9.05 -29.48 3.59
CA GLU A 338 8.05 -30.29 2.87
C GLU A 338 6.69 -29.57 2.79
N ASN A 339 6.02 -29.84 1.68
CA ASN A 339 4.58 -29.62 1.51
C ASN A 339 4.02 -30.90 0.91
N PRO A 340 3.69 -31.90 1.74
CA PRO A 340 3.42 -33.26 1.30
C PRO A 340 2.40 -33.31 0.14
N PRO A 341 2.69 -34.08 -0.93
CA PRO A 341 3.81 -35.03 -1.05
C PRO A 341 5.14 -34.42 -1.54
N LYS A 342 5.20 -33.09 -1.82
CA LYS A 342 6.43 -32.41 -2.28
C LYS A 342 7.46 -32.32 -1.14
N LYS A 343 8.75 -32.61 -1.46
CA LYS A 343 9.89 -32.57 -0.56
C LYS A 343 10.97 -31.67 -1.15
N TYR A 344 11.58 -30.85 -0.28
CA TYR A 344 12.69 -29.94 -0.61
C TYR A 344 13.89 -30.31 0.27
N GLU A 345 14.56 -31.42 -0.08
CA GLU A 345 15.65 -31.99 0.73
C GLU A 345 16.92 -31.12 0.78
N ASP A 346 17.01 -30.17 -0.14
CA ASP A 346 18.05 -29.14 -0.22
C ASP A 346 17.80 -27.93 0.70
N ILE A 347 16.69 -27.93 1.46
CA ILE A 347 16.25 -26.80 2.29
C ILE A 347 15.91 -27.28 3.70
N TYR A 348 16.57 -26.71 4.72
CA TYR A 348 16.27 -26.88 6.13
C TYR A 348 15.57 -25.65 6.68
N PRO A 349 14.30 -25.77 7.14
CA PRO A 349 13.58 -24.69 7.79
C PRO A 349 14.20 -24.33 9.13
N ILE A 350 14.18 -23.04 9.47
CA ILE A 350 14.58 -22.57 10.79
C ILE A 350 13.46 -22.86 11.81
N ASN A 351 13.84 -23.34 12.99
CA ASN A 351 12.93 -23.61 14.10
C ASN A 351 12.72 -22.35 14.95
N PHE A 352 11.56 -21.69 14.81
CA PHE A 352 11.20 -20.53 15.62
C PHE A 352 10.71 -20.88 17.05
N GLU A 353 10.62 -22.16 17.39
CA GLU A 353 10.29 -22.64 18.75
C GLU A 353 11.57 -23.04 19.54
N THR A 354 12.76 -22.72 19.04
CA THR A 354 14.01 -22.95 19.76
C THR A 354 14.03 -22.17 21.08
N GLU A 355 14.60 -22.78 22.13
CA GLU A 355 14.84 -22.06 23.39
C GLU A 355 15.83 -20.89 23.22
N ASP A 356 16.69 -20.96 22.19
CA ASP A 356 17.67 -19.93 21.82
C ASP A 356 17.07 -18.85 20.86
N TRP A 357 15.77 -18.56 21.01
CA TRP A 357 15.04 -17.68 20.10
C TRP A 357 15.56 -16.24 20.08
N GLU A 358 16.07 -15.71 21.20
CA GLU A 358 16.60 -14.33 21.25
C GLU A 358 17.87 -14.19 20.41
N ALA A 359 18.79 -15.15 20.49
CA ALA A 359 19.99 -15.17 19.66
C ALA A 359 19.63 -15.35 18.18
N LEU A 360 18.72 -16.28 17.87
CA LEU A 360 18.21 -16.48 16.52
C LEU A 360 17.60 -15.18 15.94
N TRP A 361 16.70 -14.51 16.65
CA TRP A 361 16.05 -13.31 16.17
C TRP A 361 17.04 -12.16 15.90
N ASN A 362 18.04 -12.01 16.77
CA ASN A 362 19.08 -11.00 16.59
C ASN A 362 19.99 -11.34 15.39
N GLU A 363 20.32 -12.59 15.16
CA GLU A 363 21.08 -13.02 14.00
C GLU A 363 20.31 -12.75 12.70
N LEU A 364 19.03 -13.14 12.64
CA LEU A 364 18.17 -12.87 11.48
C LEU A 364 18.00 -11.37 11.24
N LYS A 365 17.93 -10.55 12.28
CA LYS A 365 17.93 -9.09 12.14
C LYS A 365 19.26 -8.59 11.59
N GLY A 366 20.37 -9.15 12.03
CA GLY A 366 21.71 -8.84 11.53
C GLY A 366 21.86 -9.03 10.02
N VAL A 367 21.15 -10.00 9.44
CA VAL A 367 21.11 -10.18 7.99
C VAL A 367 20.53 -8.95 7.30
N PHE A 368 19.39 -8.42 7.76
CA PHE A 368 18.82 -7.19 7.19
C PHE A 368 19.76 -6.00 7.37
N GLU A 369 20.34 -5.84 8.56
CA GLU A 369 21.24 -4.74 8.88
C GLU A 369 22.48 -4.75 7.96
N HIS A 370 23.05 -5.93 7.71
CA HIS A 370 24.16 -6.10 6.77
C HIS A 370 23.84 -5.56 5.37
N TRP A 371 22.67 -5.89 4.83
CA TRP A 371 22.28 -5.44 3.50
C TRP A 371 21.80 -3.99 3.48
N ILE A 372 21.21 -3.48 4.56
CA ILE A 372 20.91 -2.06 4.74
C ILE A 372 22.21 -1.24 4.71
N ASP A 373 23.27 -1.71 5.35
CA ASP A 373 24.61 -1.08 5.34
C ASP A 373 25.29 -1.16 3.96
N ALA A 374 24.95 -2.19 3.17
CA ALA A 374 25.35 -2.28 1.77
C ALA A 374 24.54 -1.35 0.84
N GLY A 375 23.53 -0.64 1.35
CA GLY A 375 22.76 0.38 0.62
C GLY A 375 21.36 -0.07 0.16
N VAL A 376 20.94 -1.29 0.50
CA VAL A 376 19.61 -1.83 0.16
C VAL A 376 18.54 -1.16 1.03
N ARG A 377 17.40 -0.83 0.42
CA ARG A 377 16.22 -0.26 1.09
C ARG A 377 14.92 -0.97 0.75
N VAL A 378 14.98 -1.98 -0.09
CA VAL A 378 13.81 -2.77 -0.53
C VAL A 378 14.12 -4.24 -0.34
N PHE A 379 13.23 -4.95 0.32
CA PHE A 379 13.35 -6.39 0.56
C PHE A 379 12.09 -7.12 0.13
N ARG A 380 12.24 -8.16 -0.66
CA ARG A 380 11.21 -9.18 -0.87
C ARG A 380 11.46 -10.30 0.11
N VAL A 381 10.46 -10.69 0.85
CA VAL A 381 10.59 -11.70 1.89
C VAL A 381 9.89 -12.98 1.45
N ASP A 382 10.67 -14.05 1.35
CA ASP A 382 10.22 -15.37 0.93
C ASP A 382 9.39 -16.04 2.04
N ASN A 383 8.18 -16.48 1.69
CA ASN A 383 7.29 -17.25 2.56
C ASN A 383 7.23 -16.77 4.04
N PRO A 384 6.98 -15.46 4.32
CA PRO A 384 6.98 -14.95 5.69
C PRO A 384 5.88 -15.59 6.57
N HIS A 385 4.83 -16.12 5.97
CA HIS A 385 3.73 -16.78 6.67
C HIS A 385 4.11 -18.14 7.29
N THR A 386 5.30 -18.66 6.98
CA THR A 386 5.88 -19.88 7.57
C THR A 386 6.81 -19.59 8.75
N LYS A 387 6.99 -18.34 9.13
CA LYS A 387 7.83 -17.88 10.25
C LYS A 387 6.96 -17.25 11.33
N ALA A 388 7.53 -17.04 12.53
CA ALA A 388 6.78 -16.49 13.66
C ALA A 388 6.31 -15.05 13.39
N TYR A 389 5.02 -14.78 13.55
CA TYR A 389 4.46 -13.43 13.35
C TYR A 389 5.03 -12.41 14.33
N GLY A 390 5.28 -12.82 15.58
CA GLY A 390 5.92 -11.96 16.59
C GLY A 390 7.32 -11.51 16.19
N PHE A 391 8.07 -12.37 15.52
CA PHE A 391 9.39 -12.03 14.96
C PHE A 391 9.27 -10.91 13.92
N TRP A 392 8.35 -11.03 12.96
CA TRP A 392 8.17 -10.00 11.93
C TRP A 392 7.74 -8.66 12.51
N GLN A 393 6.81 -8.68 13.47
CA GLN A 393 6.38 -7.45 14.13
C GLN A 393 7.54 -6.75 14.83
N TRP A 394 8.32 -7.49 15.63
CA TRP A 394 9.48 -6.98 16.34
C TRP A 394 10.55 -6.45 15.39
N LEU A 395 10.89 -7.23 14.36
CA LEU A 395 11.92 -6.88 13.38
C LEU A 395 11.56 -5.62 12.59
N ILE A 396 10.37 -5.59 11.98
CA ILE A 396 9.93 -4.49 11.11
C ILE A 396 9.76 -3.22 11.94
N ASP A 397 9.21 -3.35 13.16
CA ASP A 397 9.02 -2.22 14.06
C ASP A 397 10.35 -1.54 14.43
N ASP A 398 11.39 -2.32 14.74
CA ASP A 398 12.73 -1.83 15.01
C ASP A 398 13.38 -1.21 13.77
N LEU A 399 13.39 -1.94 12.64
CA LEU A 399 14.07 -1.49 11.43
C LEU A 399 13.44 -0.23 10.83
N VAL A 400 12.10 -0.17 10.71
CA VAL A 400 11.39 1.01 10.19
C VAL A 400 11.51 2.20 11.16
N GLY A 401 11.63 1.94 12.45
CA GLY A 401 11.91 2.98 13.44
C GLY A 401 13.24 3.71 13.20
N ARG A 402 14.25 2.99 12.73
CA ARG A 402 15.60 3.50 12.42
C ARG A 402 15.76 3.93 10.96
N TYR A 403 15.12 3.23 10.05
CA TYR A 403 15.20 3.40 8.59
C TYR A 403 13.78 3.52 8.00
N PRO A 404 13.15 4.71 8.08
CA PRO A 404 11.75 4.89 7.69
C PRO A 404 11.50 4.81 6.18
N ASP A 405 12.55 4.65 5.38
CA ASP A 405 12.54 4.49 3.93
C ASP A 405 12.56 3.02 3.47
N LEU A 406 12.53 2.04 4.40
CA LEU A 406 12.49 0.63 4.05
C LEU A 406 11.14 0.23 3.45
N ILE A 407 11.20 -0.69 2.48
CA ILE A 407 10.05 -1.36 1.88
C ILE A 407 10.21 -2.87 2.06
N PHE A 408 9.17 -3.52 2.58
CA PHE A 408 9.09 -4.97 2.73
C PHE A 408 7.93 -5.51 1.90
N LEU A 409 8.25 -6.32 0.89
CA LEU A 409 7.27 -7.03 0.07
C LEU A 409 7.14 -8.47 0.59
N ALA A 410 5.95 -8.85 1.07
CA ALA A 410 5.67 -10.20 1.54
C ALA A 410 5.27 -11.12 0.39
N GLU A 411 6.01 -12.20 0.16
CA GLU A 411 5.54 -13.30 -0.67
C GLU A 411 4.74 -14.27 0.19
N ALA A 412 3.42 -14.12 0.16
CA ALA A 412 2.54 -14.86 1.06
C ALA A 412 1.29 -15.37 0.36
N PHE A 413 1.46 -16.35 -0.52
CA PHE A 413 0.33 -17.06 -1.16
C PHE A 413 -0.35 -18.00 -0.16
N THR A 414 -1.11 -17.42 0.75
CA THR A 414 -1.76 -18.11 1.86
C THR A 414 -3.16 -17.57 2.11
N ARG A 415 -3.92 -18.20 3.02
CA ARG A 415 -5.29 -17.79 3.35
C ARG A 415 -5.36 -16.29 3.70
N PRO A 416 -6.44 -15.57 3.32
CA PRO A 416 -6.53 -14.11 3.46
C PRO A 416 -6.19 -13.58 4.86
N ARG A 417 -6.65 -14.25 5.92
CA ARG A 417 -6.36 -13.82 7.31
C ARG A 417 -4.87 -13.81 7.64
N ARG A 418 -4.08 -14.76 7.10
CA ARG A 418 -2.62 -14.81 7.30
C ARG A 418 -1.93 -13.72 6.50
N MET A 419 -2.31 -13.57 5.24
CA MET A 419 -1.77 -12.54 4.33
C MET A 419 -2.06 -11.14 4.87
N TYR A 420 -3.31 -10.86 5.26
CA TYR A 420 -3.68 -9.58 5.87
C TYR A 420 -3.04 -9.38 7.24
N GLY A 421 -2.85 -10.46 8.02
CA GLY A 421 -2.12 -10.42 9.27
C GLY A 421 -0.69 -9.90 9.10
N LEU A 422 0.06 -10.41 8.12
CA LEU A 422 1.41 -9.92 7.81
C LEU A 422 1.41 -8.43 7.45
N ALA A 423 0.45 -7.97 6.66
CA ALA A 423 0.33 -6.55 6.34
C ALA A 423 0.11 -5.69 7.59
N LYS A 424 -0.72 -6.14 8.54
CA LYS A 424 -0.94 -5.45 9.83
C LYS A 424 0.32 -5.38 10.67
N LEU A 425 1.19 -6.40 10.62
CA LEU A 425 2.47 -6.45 11.35
C LEU A 425 3.53 -5.49 10.82
N GLY A 426 3.34 -4.92 9.63
CA GLY A 426 4.26 -3.91 9.09
C GLY A 426 4.78 -4.16 7.68
N PHE A 427 4.53 -5.33 7.07
CA PHE A 427 4.88 -5.52 5.65
C PHE A 427 4.28 -4.43 4.79
N THR A 428 5.11 -3.75 4.01
CA THR A 428 4.74 -2.55 3.25
C THR A 428 3.83 -2.88 2.09
N GLN A 429 4.15 -3.97 1.37
CA GLN A 429 3.44 -4.48 0.19
C GLN A 429 3.28 -6.00 0.34
N SER A 430 2.38 -6.59 -0.44
CA SER A 430 2.18 -8.04 -0.47
C SER A 430 1.87 -8.52 -1.88
N TYR A 431 2.44 -9.68 -2.25
CA TYR A 431 1.88 -10.49 -3.33
C TYR A 431 0.43 -10.82 -3.03
N THR A 432 -0.34 -11.20 -4.03
CA THR A 432 -1.78 -11.36 -3.94
C THR A 432 -2.26 -12.56 -4.74
N TYR A 433 -3.56 -12.84 -4.68
CA TYR A 433 -4.20 -13.84 -5.53
C TYR A 433 -4.51 -13.35 -6.95
N PHE A 434 -4.00 -12.19 -7.39
CA PHE A 434 -4.20 -11.66 -8.73
C PHE A 434 -3.90 -12.70 -9.81
N THR A 435 -2.81 -13.46 -9.69
CA THR A 435 -2.37 -14.46 -10.65
C THR A 435 -3.47 -15.50 -10.97
N TRP A 436 -4.30 -15.85 -9.98
CA TRP A 436 -5.40 -16.82 -10.10
C TRP A 436 -6.79 -16.19 -10.23
N ARG A 437 -6.88 -14.87 -10.43
CA ARG A 437 -8.12 -14.17 -10.72
C ARG A 437 -8.20 -13.91 -12.22
N ASN A 438 -8.80 -14.85 -12.96
CA ASN A 438 -8.81 -14.85 -14.43
C ASN A 438 -10.22 -14.72 -15.04
N ASP A 439 -11.24 -14.76 -14.20
CA ASP A 439 -12.63 -14.46 -14.56
C ASP A 439 -12.99 -13.01 -14.22
N PRO A 440 -13.72 -12.26 -15.09
CA PRO A 440 -14.09 -10.86 -14.84
C PRO A 440 -14.86 -10.63 -13.53
N ARG A 441 -15.73 -11.58 -13.13
CA ARG A 441 -16.50 -11.47 -11.89
C ARG A 441 -15.59 -11.67 -10.67
N ASP A 442 -14.78 -12.72 -10.69
CA ASP A 442 -13.80 -13.03 -9.63
C ASP A 442 -12.83 -11.86 -9.43
N MET A 443 -12.35 -11.27 -10.52
CA MET A 443 -11.47 -10.10 -10.49
C MET A 443 -12.18 -8.91 -9.84
N ARG A 444 -13.42 -8.61 -10.25
CA ARG A 444 -14.24 -7.52 -9.69
C ARG A 444 -14.46 -7.70 -8.19
N ASP A 445 -14.87 -8.90 -7.76
CA ASP A 445 -15.15 -9.18 -6.35
C ASP A 445 -13.89 -9.01 -5.50
N TYR A 446 -12.77 -9.57 -5.96
CA TYR A 446 -11.49 -9.47 -5.27
C TYR A 446 -10.97 -8.03 -5.18
N LEU A 447 -11.01 -7.27 -6.27
CA LEU A 447 -10.58 -5.88 -6.26
C LEU A 447 -11.50 -4.98 -5.43
N THR A 448 -12.81 -5.27 -5.41
CA THR A 448 -13.75 -4.57 -4.54
C THR A 448 -13.38 -4.77 -3.07
N GLU A 449 -13.04 -6.01 -2.65
CA GLU A 449 -12.54 -6.27 -1.30
C GLU A 449 -11.29 -5.43 -1.00
N LEU A 450 -10.28 -5.47 -1.88
CA LEU A 450 -9.00 -4.80 -1.66
C LEU A 450 -9.08 -3.26 -1.64
N THR A 451 -10.07 -2.66 -2.31
CA THR A 451 -10.10 -1.21 -2.53
C THR A 451 -11.18 -0.46 -1.77
N THR A 452 -12.25 -1.16 -1.32
CA THR A 452 -13.42 -0.51 -0.70
C THR A 452 -13.68 -0.93 0.74
N THR A 453 -13.02 -2.00 1.23
CA THR A 453 -13.19 -2.47 2.62
C THR A 453 -12.09 -1.91 3.53
N GLU A 454 -12.14 -2.25 4.81
CA GLU A 454 -11.08 -1.93 5.79
C GLU A 454 -9.69 -2.42 5.34
N VAL A 455 -9.63 -3.47 4.51
CA VAL A 455 -8.38 -4.00 3.94
C VAL A 455 -7.57 -2.91 3.24
N ALA A 456 -8.24 -1.99 2.56
CA ALA A 456 -7.60 -0.85 1.88
C ALA A 456 -6.80 0.06 2.85
N GLU A 457 -7.09 0.03 4.17
CA GLU A 457 -6.42 0.89 5.14
C GLU A 457 -5.00 0.43 5.51
N TYR A 458 -4.71 -0.87 5.33
CA TYR A 458 -3.45 -1.46 5.79
C TYR A 458 -2.77 -2.39 4.78
N PHE A 459 -3.48 -2.88 3.77
CA PHE A 459 -2.97 -3.82 2.78
C PHE A 459 -2.67 -3.09 1.46
N ARG A 460 -1.41 -3.15 1.00
CA ARG A 460 -1.03 -2.64 -0.31
C ARG A 460 -0.72 -3.80 -1.24
N PRO A 461 -1.58 -4.09 -2.20
CA PRO A 461 -1.34 -5.16 -3.18
C PRO A 461 -0.17 -4.81 -4.07
N ASN A 462 0.61 -5.83 -4.44
CA ASN A 462 1.58 -5.81 -5.52
C ASN A 462 1.21 -6.96 -6.47
N PHE A 463 0.84 -6.64 -7.72
CA PHE A 463 0.31 -7.61 -8.66
C PHE A 463 1.40 -8.16 -9.55
N TRP A 464 1.49 -9.49 -9.59
CA TRP A 464 2.44 -10.23 -10.39
C TRP A 464 1.69 -11.16 -11.34
N PRO A 465 1.71 -10.92 -12.67
CA PRO A 465 1.11 -11.83 -13.63
C PRO A 465 1.87 -13.16 -13.73
N ASN A 466 3.18 -13.16 -13.49
CA ASN A 466 4.02 -14.34 -13.40
C ASN A 466 5.08 -14.20 -12.30
N THR A 467 5.64 -15.31 -11.87
CA THR A 467 6.84 -15.41 -11.02
C THR A 467 7.67 -16.60 -11.51
N PRO A 468 8.94 -16.79 -11.06
CA PRO A 468 9.70 -17.99 -11.44
C PRO A 468 9.05 -19.32 -11.08
N ASP A 469 8.11 -19.31 -10.11
CA ASP A 469 7.38 -20.48 -9.65
C ASP A 469 5.97 -20.61 -10.24
N ILE A 470 5.46 -19.55 -10.91
CA ILE A 470 4.05 -19.47 -11.30
C ILE A 470 3.92 -18.96 -12.72
N LEU A 471 3.66 -19.91 -13.63
CA LEU A 471 3.18 -19.69 -14.98
C LEU A 471 1.74 -20.23 -15.04
N HIS A 472 0.75 -19.35 -14.83
CA HIS A 472 -0.65 -19.76 -14.82
C HIS A 472 -1.11 -20.28 -16.18
N GLU A 473 -2.09 -21.20 -16.19
CA GLU A 473 -2.60 -21.85 -17.41
C GLU A 473 -3.09 -20.87 -18.50
N ASP A 474 -3.62 -19.71 -18.10
CA ASP A 474 -4.04 -18.67 -19.04
C ASP A 474 -2.86 -18.10 -19.84
N LEU A 475 -1.69 -17.95 -19.23
CA LEU A 475 -0.47 -17.54 -19.92
C LEU A 475 0.07 -18.68 -20.79
N GLN A 476 -0.05 -19.94 -20.32
CA GLN A 476 0.39 -21.10 -21.09
C GLN A 476 -0.38 -21.24 -22.40
N SER A 477 -1.70 -21.04 -22.38
CA SER A 477 -2.59 -21.27 -23.51
C SER A 477 -2.93 -20.02 -24.32
N GLY A 478 -2.98 -18.84 -23.67
CA GLY A 478 -3.47 -17.60 -24.29
C GLY A 478 -2.42 -16.83 -25.09
N GLY A 479 -1.13 -17.23 -25.02
CA GLY A 479 -0.05 -16.60 -25.79
C GLY A 479 0.08 -15.09 -25.57
N THR A 480 0.62 -14.39 -26.56
CA THR A 480 0.85 -12.92 -26.50
C THR A 480 -0.38 -12.11 -26.03
N PRO A 481 -1.62 -12.38 -26.51
CA PRO A 481 -2.80 -11.64 -26.03
C PRO A 481 -3.03 -11.77 -24.51
N ALA A 482 -2.81 -12.95 -23.93
CA ALA A 482 -2.95 -13.16 -22.50
C ALA A 482 -1.90 -12.37 -21.72
N PHE A 483 -0.63 -12.40 -22.16
CA PHE A 483 0.45 -11.62 -21.55
C PHE A 483 0.14 -10.12 -21.58
N MET A 484 -0.31 -9.58 -22.73
CA MET A 484 -0.69 -8.17 -22.86
C MET A 484 -1.85 -7.81 -21.94
N ALA A 485 -2.94 -8.58 -21.93
CA ALA A 485 -4.12 -8.33 -21.12
C ALA A 485 -3.78 -8.43 -19.62
N ARG A 486 -3.06 -9.47 -19.20
CA ARG A 486 -2.63 -9.65 -17.80
C ARG A 486 -1.70 -8.54 -17.33
N TYR A 487 -0.81 -8.06 -18.20
CA TYR A 487 0.05 -6.92 -17.87
C TYR A 487 -0.75 -5.64 -17.64
N VAL A 488 -1.66 -5.28 -18.54
CA VAL A 488 -2.51 -4.09 -18.37
C VAL A 488 -3.40 -4.20 -17.14
N LEU A 489 -3.98 -5.37 -16.87
CA LEU A 489 -4.75 -5.60 -15.65
C LEU A 489 -3.89 -5.37 -14.40
N ALA A 490 -2.70 -5.95 -14.33
CA ALA A 490 -1.79 -5.72 -13.22
C ALA A 490 -1.44 -4.23 -13.08
N ALA A 491 -1.06 -3.61 -14.19
CA ALA A 491 -0.53 -2.26 -14.29
C ALA A 491 -1.56 -1.16 -13.97
N THR A 492 -2.85 -1.42 -14.16
CA THR A 492 -3.90 -0.41 -14.01
C THR A 492 -4.85 -0.68 -12.84
N LEU A 493 -5.02 -1.93 -12.42
CA LEU A 493 -5.80 -2.28 -11.23
C LEU A 493 -5.02 -2.07 -9.93
N SER A 494 -3.70 -2.28 -9.95
CA SER A 494 -2.82 -2.02 -8.80
C SER A 494 -1.81 -0.91 -9.09
N SER A 495 -1.49 -0.13 -8.06
CA SER A 495 -0.42 0.87 -8.11
C SER A 495 0.97 0.25 -7.96
N ASN A 496 1.10 -0.95 -7.40
CA ASN A 496 2.35 -1.70 -7.34
C ASN A 496 2.21 -2.96 -8.20
N ILE A 497 3.17 -3.17 -9.09
CA ILE A 497 3.22 -4.33 -9.97
C ILE A 497 4.64 -4.87 -10.09
N GLY A 498 4.76 -6.13 -10.49
CA GLY A 498 6.02 -6.72 -10.86
C GLY A 498 5.87 -7.80 -11.92
N ILE A 499 6.96 -8.10 -12.61
CA ILE A 499 7.08 -9.25 -13.52
C ILE A 499 8.37 -10.02 -13.25
N TYR A 500 8.34 -11.32 -13.52
CA TYR A 500 9.56 -12.09 -13.75
C TYR A 500 10.02 -11.76 -15.18
N GLY A 501 10.96 -10.84 -15.25
CA GLY A 501 11.39 -10.00 -16.37
C GLY A 501 11.53 -10.66 -17.71
N PRO A 502 12.70 -11.25 -18.08
CA PRO A 502 12.92 -11.73 -19.44
C PRO A 502 11.90 -12.78 -19.88
N ALA A 503 11.44 -13.63 -18.97
CA ALA A 503 10.45 -14.65 -19.27
C ALA A 503 9.10 -14.03 -19.68
N PHE A 504 8.69 -12.93 -19.03
CA PHE A 504 7.44 -12.25 -19.36
C PHE A 504 7.52 -11.50 -20.69
N GLU A 505 8.57 -10.70 -20.87
CA GLU A 505 8.74 -9.90 -22.10
C GLU A 505 8.87 -10.77 -23.37
N GLN A 506 9.49 -11.95 -23.24
CA GLN A 506 9.67 -12.88 -24.35
C GLN A 506 8.51 -13.89 -24.50
N VAL A 507 7.42 -13.68 -23.74
CA VAL A 507 6.23 -14.55 -23.82
C VAL A 507 6.58 -16.03 -23.59
N GLU A 508 7.51 -16.31 -22.63
CA GLU A 508 7.83 -17.68 -22.26
C GLU A 508 6.60 -18.33 -21.61
N ASN A 509 5.99 -19.26 -22.29
CA ASN A 509 4.71 -19.85 -21.90
C ASN A 509 4.74 -21.38 -21.78
N THR A 510 5.93 -21.97 -21.78
CA THR A 510 6.09 -23.42 -21.76
C THR A 510 6.17 -23.96 -20.34
N PRO A 511 5.14 -24.71 -19.87
CA PRO A 511 5.21 -25.34 -18.55
C PRO A 511 6.17 -26.54 -18.54
N ARG A 512 6.73 -26.85 -17.38
CA ARG A 512 7.61 -28.02 -17.20
C ARG A 512 6.93 -29.33 -17.61
N GLU A 513 5.67 -29.47 -17.29
CA GLU A 513 4.81 -30.60 -17.64
C GLU A 513 3.34 -30.17 -17.69
N PRO A 514 2.46 -30.87 -18.41
CA PRO A 514 1.04 -30.50 -18.45
C PRO A 514 0.41 -30.41 -17.04
N GLY A 515 -0.27 -29.28 -16.76
CA GLY A 515 -0.88 -29.01 -15.47
C GLY A 515 0.08 -28.48 -14.41
N SER A 516 1.35 -28.24 -14.75
CA SER A 516 2.32 -27.57 -13.87
C SER A 516 2.27 -26.06 -14.10
N GLU A 517 2.43 -25.29 -13.02
CA GLU A 517 2.68 -23.85 -13.09
C GLU A 517 4.19 -23.51 -13.14
N GLU A 518 5.08 -24.52 -13.04
CA GLU A 518 6.52 -24.31 -13.14
C GLU A 518 6.96 -24.21 -14.61
N TYR A 519 7.86 -23.27 -14.90
CA TYR A 519 8.45 -23.13 -16.24
C TYR A 519 9.33 -24.33 -16.62
N LEU A 520 9.31 -24.72 -17.89
CA LEU A 520 10.32 -25.60 -18.46
C LEU A 520 11.67 -24.87 -18.48
N ASN A 521 12.73 -25.56 -18.08
CA ASN A 521 14.10 -25.00 -18.00
C ASN A 521 14.14 -23.70 -17.14
N SER A 522 13.48 -23.73 -15.99
CA SER A 522 13.38 -22.59 -15.07
C SER A 522 14.77 -22.13 -14.61
N GLU A 523 15.00 -20.81 -14.63
CA GLU A 523 16.19 -20.17 -14.04
C GLU A 523 16.39 -20.47 -12.55
N LYS A 524 15.37 -20.98 -11.89
CA LYS A 524 15.48 -21.46 -10.51
C LYS A 524 16.48 -22.62 -10.38
N TYR A 525 16.71 -23.38 -11.45
CA TYR A 525 17.56 -24.58 -11.44
C TYR A 525 18.68 -24.57 -12.49
N GLU A 526 18.71 -23.58 -13.37
CA GLU A 526 19.72 -23.47 -14.41
C GLU A 526 20.05 -22.01 -14.77
N VAL A 527 21.20 -21.80 -15.39
CA VAL A 527 21.55 -20.53 -16.02
C VAL A 527 20.90 -20.48 -17.39
N ARG A 528 20.12 -19.43 -17.66
CA ARG A 528 19.53 -19.21 -18.98
C ARG A 528 20.22 -18.05 -19.69
N TYR A 529 20.23 -18.11 -21.00
CA TYR A 529 20.61 -16.99 -21.84
C TYR A 529 19.35 -16.34 -22.40
N TRP A 530 19.22 -15.03 -22.19
CA TRP A 530 18.12 -14.22 -22.69
C TRP A 530 18.67 -13.22 -23.71
N GLU A 531 18.31 -13.41 -24.99
CA GLU A 531 18.59 -12.45 -26.03
C GLU A 531 17.60 -11.30 -25.92
N LEU A 532 18.11 -10.08 -25.66
CA LEU A 532 17.26 -8.90 -25.52
C LEU A 532 16.84 -8.37 -26.91
N HIS A 533 15.69 -7.68 -26.96
CA HIS A 533 15.14 -7.07 -28.18
C HIS A 533 14.83 -8.09 -29.31
N GLN A 534 14.27 -9.24 -28.94
CA GLN A 534 13.81 -10.21 -29.94
C GLN A 534 12.59 -9.67 -30.71
N THR A 535 12.50 -10.04 -32.00
CA THR A 535 11.33 -9.71 -32.80
C THR A 535 10.08 -10.37 -32.22
N GLY A 536 9.07 -9.57 -31.87
CA GLY A 536 7.80 -10.05 -31.32
C GLY A 536 7.76 -10.17 -29.79
N ASP A 537 8.78 -9.68 -29.09
CA ASP A 537 8.75 -9.51 -27.65
C ASP A 537 7.76 -8.39 -27.24
N LEU A 538 7.51 -8.26 -25.93
CA LEU A 538 6.58 -7.27 -25.39
C LEU A 538 7.26 -5.99 -24.89
N THR A 539 8.51 -5.75 -25.20
CA THR A 539 9.31 -4.62 -24.65
C THR A 539 8.66 -3.28 -24.96
N ASP A 540 8.28 -3.00 -26.19
CA ASP A 540 7.62 -1.75 -26.59
C ASP A 540 6.25 -1.60 -25.89
N PHE A 541 5.48 -2.68 -25.78
CA PHE A 541 4.19 -2.68 -25.12
C PHE A 541 4.32 -2.42 -23.63
N ILE A 542 5.25 -3.09 -22.94
CA ILE A 542 5.53 -2.89 -21.52
C ILE A 542 5.96 -1.44 -21.25
N SER A 543 6.87 -0.92 -22.08
CA SER A 543 7.34 0.47 -21.99
C SER A 543 6.19 1.47 -22.15
N ALA A 544 5.30 1.25 -23.13
CA ALA A 544 4.13 2.11 -23.34
C ALA A 544 3.16 2.09 -22.15
N VAL A 545 2.86 0.91 -21.61
CA VAL A 545 1.98 0.77 -20.43
C VAL A 545 2.63 1.41 -19.19
N ASN A 546 3.91 1.21 -18.94
CA ASN A 546 4.63 1.82 -17.82
C ASN A 546 4.74 3.34 -17.97
N GLY A 547 4.92 3.83 -19.19
CA GLY A 547 4.84 5.25 -19.52
C GLY A 547 3.46 5.83 -19.18
N ALA A 548 2.40 5.15 -19.62
CA ALA A 548 1.03 5.55 -19.29
C ALA A 548 0.78 5.55 -17.77
N ARG A 549 1.30 4.57 -17.02
CA ARG A 549 1.20 4.55 -15.54
C ARG A 549 1.88 5.75 -14.91
N ARG A 550 3.10 6.04 -15.30
CA ARG A 550 3.89 7.15 -14.75
C ARG A 550 3.24 8.50 -15.02
N ASP A 551 2.71 8.70 -16.23
CA ASP A 551 2.20 9.99 -16.69
C ASP A 551 0.75 10.27 -16.24
N ASN A 552 0.06 9.29 -15.62
CA ASN A 552 -1.33 9.41 -15.22
C ASN A 552 -1.53 9.17 -13.71
N PRO A 553 -1.62 10.25 -12.88
CA PRO A 553 -1.79 10.15 -11.43
C PRO A 553 -3.00 9.32 -10.98
N ALA A 554 -4.03 9.20 -11.81
CA ALA A 554 -5.16 8.30 -11.54
C ALA A 554 -4.71 6.85 -11.30
N LEU A 555 -3.60 6.39 -11.89
CA LEU A 555 -3.08 5.03 -11.75
C LEU A 555 -2.18 4.85 -10.52
N HIS A 556 -1.81 5.94 -9.82
CA HIS A 556 -0.94 5.89 -8.65
C HIS A 556 -1.66 5.48 -7.37
N ARG A 557 -2.98 5.28 -7.40
CA ARG A 557 -3.82 4.95 -6.24
C ARG A 557 -4.66 3.71 -6.51
N ASN A 558 -5.07 3.00 -5.42
CA ASN A 558 -5.92 1.81 -5.53
C ASN A 558 -7.38 2.11 -5.17
N ARG A 559 -7.64 3.05 -4.23
CA ARG A 559 -8.97 3.33 -3.70
C ARG A 559 -9.91 4.09 -4.65
N ASN A 560 -9.38 4.60 -5.73
CA ASN A 560 -10.11 5.32 -6.77
C ASN A 560 -10.63 4.41 -7.90
N LEU A 561 -10.51 3.09 -7.72
CA LEU A 561 -10.99 2.09 -8.68
C LEU A 561 -12.52 2.04 -8.67
N ARG A 562 -13.10 2.07 -9.87
CA ARG A 562 -14.54 1.93 -10.10
C ARG A 562 -14.79 0.98 -11.26
N PHE A 563 -15.55 -0.08 -11.03
CA PHE A 563 -16.02 -0.96 -12.07
C PHE A 563 -17.28 -0.41 -12.77
N HIS A 564 -17.41 -0.66 -14.05
CA HIS A 564 -18.53 -0.27 -14.89
C HIS A 564 -19.28 -1.48 -15.43
N ALA A 565 -20.54 -1.29 -15.80
CA ALA A 565 -21.33 -2.32 -16.43
C ALA A 565 -20.90 -2.51 -17.89
N VAL A 566 -20.99 -3.74 -18.36
CA VAL A 566 -20.77 -4.14 -19.74
C VAL A 566 -21.72 -5.31 -20.04
N ASP A 567 -22.25 -5.36 -21.24
CA ASP A 567 -23.24 -6.37 -21.66
C ASP A 567 -22.61 -7.68 -22.15
N ASN A 568 -21.27 -7.75 -22.21
CA ASN A 568 -20.50 -8.96 -22.54
C ASN A 568 -19.74 -9.47 -21.31
N PRO A 569 -19.98 -10.71 -20.86
CA PRO A 569 -19.33 -11.28 -19.68
C PRO A 569 -17.83 -11.53 -19.83
N ASN A 570 -17.30 -11.56 -21.06
CA ASN A 570 -15.87 -11.73 -21.34
C ASN A 570 -15.10 -10.41 -21.34
N LEU A 571 -15.78 -9.26 -21.17
CA LEU A 571 -15.15 -7.96 -21.06
C LEU A 571 -15.13 -7.49 -19.60
N LEU A 572 -14.01 -6.91 -19.18
CA LEU A 572 -13.87 -6.24 -17.90
C LEU A 572 -13.68 -4.73 -18.13
N CYS A 573 -14.55 -3.91 -17.52
CA CYS A 573 -14.52 -2.46 -17.64
C CYS A 573 -14.36 -1.79 -16.28
N TYR A 574 -13.44 -0.84 -16.19
CA TYR A 574 -13.23 -0.05 -14.97
C TYR A 574 -12.58 1.29 -15.27
N SER A 575 -12.65 2.18 -14.31
CA SER A 575 -11.97 3.49 -14.37
C SER A 575 -11.26 3.80 -13.06
N LYS A 576 -10.30 4.70 -13.16
CA LYS A 576 -9.63 5.38 -12.05
C LYS A 576 -9.56 6.86 -12.34
N ALA A 577 -9.76 7.69 -11.31
CA ALA A 577 -9.67 9.15 -11.41
C ALA A 577 -8.73 9.69 -10.33
N SER A 578 -7.99 10.75 -10.67
CA SER A 578 -7.24 11.51 -9.66
C SER A 578 -8.20 12.21 -8.69
N ASP A 579 -7.73 12.54 -7.49
CA ASP A 579 -8.55 13.13 -6.43
C ASP A 579 -9.22 14.46 -6.85
N ASP A 580 -8.55 15.21 -7.73
CA ASP A 580 -9.07 16.46 -8.31
C ASP A 580 -9.95 16.25 -9.56
N GLY A 581 -10.11 15.00 -10.00
CA GLY A 581 -10.88 14.63 -11.19
C GLY A 581 -10.28 15.10 -12.53
N THR A 582 -9.06 15.66 -12.54
CA THR A 582 -8.44 16.18 -13.77
C THR A 582 -7.87 15.09 -14.66
N ASN A 583 -7.46 13.96 -14.09
CA ASN A 583 -6.95 12.81 -14.80
C ASN A 583 -7.88 11.61 -14.59
N VAL A 584 -8.41 11.09 -15.68
CA VAL A 584 -9.34 9.95 -15.67
C VAL A 584 -8.88 8.93 -16.69
N ILE A 585 -8.65 7.71 -16.23
CA ILE A 585 -8.31 6.55 -17.05
C ILE A 585 -9.48 5.59 -17.04
N PHE A 586 -9.85 5.11 -18.23
CA PHE A 586 -10.89 4.12 -18.45
C PHE A 586 -10.28 2.93 -19.20
N VAL A 587 -10.48 1.73 -18.69
CA VAL A 587 -9.85 0.52 -19.21
C VAL A 587 -10.91 -0.49 -19.59
N VAL A 588 -10.76 -1.08 -20.77
CA VAL A 588 -11.56 -2.23 -21.23
C VAL A 588 -10.60 -3.35 -21.60
N VAL A 589 -10.83 -4.53 -21.06
CA VAL A 589 -9.99 -5.71 -21.30
C VAL A 589 -10.84 -6.85 -21.79
N ASN A 590 -10.41 -7.46 -22.89
CA ASN A 590 -10.92 -8.74 -23.36
C ASN A 590 -10.25 -9.86 -22.54
N MET A 591 -11.05 -10.59 -21.77
CA MET A 591 -10.60 -11.72 -20.94
C MET A 591 -10.69 -13.08 -21.67
N ASP A 592 -11.19 -13.09 -22.92
CA ASP A 592 -11.13 -14.24 -23.83
C ASP A 592 -9.97 -14.02 -24.82
N TYR A 593 -8.83 -14.60 -24.49
CA TYR A 593 -7.60 -14.39 -25.26
C TYR A 593 -7.59 -15.04 -26.66
N HIS A 594 -8.63 -15.80 -27.01
CA HIS A 594 -8.71 -16.59 -28.24
C HIS A 594 -9.70 -16.04 -29.26
N ALA A 595 -10.62 -15.18 -28.86
CA ALA A 595 -11.67 -14.66 -29.74
C ALA A 595 -11.89 -13.17 -29.59
N THR A 596 -12.24 -12.51 -30.68
CA THR A 596 -12.71 -11.13 -30.67
C THR A 596 -13.97 -11.01 -29.81
N GLN A 597 -13.95 -10.08 -28.87
CA GLN A 597 -15.08 -9.76 -28.02
C GLN A 597 -15.52 -8.33 -28.23
N SER A 598 -16.83 -8.12 -28.30
CA SER A 598 -17.41 -6.79 -28.43
C SER A 598 -18.57 -6.62 -27.47
N GLY A 599 -18.87 -5.39 -27.13
CA GLY A 599 -19.97 -5.09 -26.22
C GLY A 599 -20.18 -3.61 -26.01
N TRP A 600 -21.28 -3.30 -25.33
CA TRP A 600 -21.59 -1.94 -24.91
C TRP A 600 -21.10 -1.75 -23.47
N VAL A 601 -20.28 -0.71 -23.27
CA VAL A 601 -19.72 -0.36 -21.97
C VAL A 601 -20.41 0.88 -21.43
N GLU A 602 -20.81 0.84 -20.15
CA GLU A 602 -21.38 1.99 -19.45
C GLU A 602 -20.27 2.90 -18.96
N PHE A 603 -20.23 4.14 -19.45
CA PHE A 603 -19.33 5.14 -18.91
C PHE A 603 -19.95 6.54 -18.97
N SER A 604 -19.89 7.24 -17.85
CA SER A 604 -20.30 8.64 -17.77
C SER A 604 -19.23 9.46 -17.04
N PRO A 605 -18.80 10.60 -17.61
CA PRO A 605 -17.88 11.51 -16.92
C PRO A 605 -18.36 11.96 -15.53
N ALA A 606 -19.67 12.08 -15.34
CA ALA A 606 -20.26 12.41 -14.03
C ALA A 606 -19.98 11.32 -12.97
N ALA A 607 -19.85 10.07 -13.38
CA ALA A 607 -19.56 8.96 -12.48
C ALA A 607 -18.16 9.06 -11.84
N VAL A 608 -17.24 9.80 -12.46
CA VAL A 608 -15.86 10.03 -12.01
C VAL A 608 -15.62 11.47 -11.54
N GLY A 609 -16.71 12.17 -11.15
CA GLY A 609 -16.64 13.52 -10.59
C GLY A 609 -16.49 14.65 -11.62
N ARG A 610 -16.58 14.34 -12.92
CA ARG A 610 -16.56 15.35 -13.98
C ARG A 610 -17.97 15.87 -14.31
N PRO A 611 -18.13 17.12 -14.74
CA PRO A 611 -19.40 17.60 -15.28
C PRO A 611 -19.88 16.70 -16.41
N HIS A 612 -21.20 16.54 -16.50
CA HIS A 612 -21.80 15.79 -17.60
C HIS A 612 -21.65 16.60 -18.91
N VAL A 613 -20.60 16.27 -19.67
CA VAL A 613 -20.33 16.85 -20.98
C VAL A 613 -20.53 15.75 -22.01
N THR A 614 -21.38 15.99 -23.00
CA THR A 614 -21.57 15.11 -24.16
C THR A 614 -21.55 15.96 -25.44
N PRO A 615 -20.84 15.56 -26.49
CA PRO A 615 -19.91 14.44 -26.55
C PRO A 615 -18.63 14.68 -25.74
N PHE A 616 -17.91 13.61 -25.39
CA PHE A 616 -16.59 13.66 -24.79
C PHE A 616 -15.63 12.78 -25.58
N THR A 617 -14.33 13.09 -25.50
CA THR A 617 -13.30 12.36 -26.22
C THR A 617 -12.55 11.43 -25.28
N VAL A 618 -12.33 10.18 -25.69
CA VAL A 618 -11.41 9.25 -25.07
C VAL A 618 -10.25 8.95 -26.03
N ARG A 619 -9.04 9.05 -25.53
CA ARG A 619 -7.81 8.74 -26.28
C ARG A 619 -7.20 7.45 -25.78
N ASP A 620 -7.00 6.52 -26.66
CA ASP A 620 -6.26 5.28 -26.37
C ASP A 620 -4.76 5.57 -26.27
N LEU A 621 -4.18 5.31 -25.09
CA LEU A 621 -2.78 5.61 -24.80
C LEU A 621 -1.82 4.58 -25.42
N LEU A 622 -2.31 3.40 -25.85
CA LEU A 622 -1.51 2.37 -26.45
C LEU A 622 -1.45 2.51 -27.98
N THR A 623 -2.58 2.80 -28.60
CA THR A 623 -2.69 2.91 -30.06
C THR A 623 -2.62 4.35 -30.57
N GLY A 624 -2.85 5.35 -29.69
CA GLY A 624 -2.95 6.77 -30.03
C GLY A 624 -4.28 7.17 -30.66
N GLY A 625 -5.21 6.22 -30.85
CA GLY A 625 -6.55 6.46 -31.42
C GLY A 625 -7.41 7.34 -30.51
N SER A 626 -8.26 8.20 -31.11
CA SER A 626 -9.21 9.04 -30.37
C SER A 626 -10.62 8.75 -30.82
N TYR A 627 -11.55 8.66 -29.85
CA TYR A 627 -12.94 8.30 -30.09
C TYR A 627 -13.84 9.34 -29.43
N SER A 628 -14.89 9.73 -30.15
CA SER A 628 -15.93 10.61 -29.60
C SER A 628 -17.07 9.76 -29.07
N TRP A 629 -17.34 9.86 -27.78
CA TRP A 629 -18.42 9.17 -27.10
C TRP A 629 -19.50 10.17 -26.70
N ASP A 630 -20.75 9.85 -26.99
CA ASP A 630 -21.87 10.77 -26.80
C ASP A 630 -23.03 10.21 -25.96
N ALA A 631 -22.90 8.96 -25.55
CA ALA A 631 -23.93 8.24 -24.83
C ALA A 631 -23.41 7.64 -23.52
N TYR A 632 -24.32 7.20 -22.68
CA TYR A 632 -24.02 6.42 -21.48
C TYR A 632 -23.41 5.07 -21.81
N TRP A 633 -23.83 4.47 -22.92
CA TRP A 633 -23.37 3.19 -23.45
C TRP A 633 -22.61 3.43 -24.74
N ASN A 634 -21.38 2.96 -24.79
CA ASN A 634 -20.51 3.12 -25.94
C ASN A 634 -20.03 1.74 -26.40
N TYR A 635 -20.03 1.52 -27.71
CA TYR A 635 -19.60 0.26 -28.31
C TYR A 635 -18.07 0.16 -28.32
N VAL A 636 -17.56 -1.02 -27.93
CA VAL A 636 -16.14 -1.38 -28.03
C VAL A 636 -16.01 -2.77 -28.67
N GLU A 637 -14.92 -2.98 -29.40
CA GLU A 637 -14.55 -4.27 -29.98
C GLU A 637 -13.05 -4.47 -29.80
N LEU A 638 -12.66 -5.62 -29.24
CA LEU A 638 -11.29 -5.97 -28.92
C LEU A 638 -10.92 -7.28 -29.59
N ASP A 639 -10.10 -7.20 -30.64
CA ASP A 639 -9.49 -8.33 -31.33
C ASP A 639 -8.17 -8.67 -30.62
N PRO A 640 -8.04 -9.86 -29.98
CA PRO A 640 -6.85 -10.24 -29.27
C PRO A 640 -5.58 -10.28 -30.16
N THR A 641 -5.73 -10.49 -31.45
CA THR A 641 -4.60 -10.50 -32.40
C THR A 641 -4.07 -9.10 -32.71
N ALA A 642 -4.88 -8.07 -32.54
CA ALA A 642 -4.51 -6.66 -32.72
C ALA A 642 -4.20 -6.00 -31.38
N SER A 643 -5.15 -5.99 -30.46
CA SER A 643 -5.01 -5.52 -29.07
C SER A 643 -6.13 -6.09 -28.21
N PRO A 644 -5.82 -6.86 -27.15
CA PRO A 644 -6.82 -7.35 -26.21
C PRO A 644 -7.35 -6.27 -25.25
N VAL A 645 -6.84 -5.04 -25.35
CA VAL A 645 -7.11 -3.98 -24.36
C VAL A 645 -7.28 -2.61 -25.01
N HIS A 646 -8.11 -1.78 -24.39
CA HIS A 646 -8.09 -0.33 -24.55
C HIS A 646 -7.70 0.32 -23.24
N LEU A 647 -6.75 1.23 -23.29
CA LEU A 647 -6.29 2.05 -22.16
C LEU A 647 -6.61 3.52 -22.49
N PHE A 648 -7.82 3.93 -22.18
CA PHE A 648 -8.32 5.27 -22.54
C PHE A 648 -8.01 6.32 -21.47
N ARG A 649 -7.58 7.50 -21.91
CA ARG A 649 -7.60 8.72 -21.12
C ARG A 649 -8.74 9.60 -21.57
N LEU A 650 -9.55 10.09 -20.63
CA LEU A 650 -10.58 11.07 -20.89
C LEU A 650 -9.94 12.43 -21.21
N GLU A 651 -10.26 13.01 -22.35
CA GLU A 651 -9.80 14.33 -22.79
C GLU A 651 -10.90 15.40 -22.59
N GLY A 652 -10.50 16.63 -22.25
CA GLY A 652 -11.39 17.77 -22.11
C GLY A 652 -11.64 18.22 -20.68
#